data_8378da93b9d519c020654c5374206695
#
_entry.id   8378da93b9d519c020654c5374206695
#
_cell.length_a   1.000
_cell.length_b   1.000
_cell.length_c   1.000
_cell.angle_alpha   90.00
_cell.angle_beta   90.00
_cell.angle_gamma   90.00
#
_symmetry.space_group_name_H-M   'P 1'
#
loop_
_entity.id
_entity.type
_entity.pdbx_description
1 polymer ?
#
loop_
_entity_poly.entity_id
_entity_poly.type
_entity_poly.pdbx_seq_one_letter_code
_entity_poly.pdbx_strand_id
1 'polypeptide(L)'
;MQTSFPHFPTDAQVPTRQSVLLERLLLTTHSFAFVATASGMEPLSLEAAQSLLPLQYSLRSSYGEALQKAIHPQDRSYRENTWRHATQTHQSLLSHTFRVRDLAGQWHWLHEEAHLVFPDSGWHAVGTLSNVSEHERKATFQVGQTRVLKMIAEHQPLGKTLDTLNLLIQELLPDALTCILGYNAHSNTLMDLSAPHLPQGYRDAIHGVSVAPDRGSCGAAITGKKPVFVRDISTDPLWTEFVELAVDTHGLRSCWSHPILTNEGKPVGTFAIYHRYPHLPTSWARELLATAAYLAGVAIERSESETIIRYQASHDALTGLPNRHRFTQDVAEKLEQARKSATSLTLLFLDLDRFKQVNDSLGHSFGDHLLKIIAERMQKAVGAGIYRMGGDEFTVLLPETTARQAEEIIKKLRRALTRPVTLNNYEYLPSFTVGISDYPSHAQDAHTLLKYADIALHRAKEEQAGGIRRFDPALARNLAHKVQLESDLRRAVEQQAFTLHYQLKVDSRSHQPVGVEALIRWNHPERGMIPPGEFIPLAEETGLILPLGDWVMHTACNQARAWEQAGIPLRVSINVSARQLLQPDLQQRVQSALRCSGARPDLIGFELTETALLKHGKSAERTLNALKDQGIWLELDDFGTGFSSLVALRSYQIDALKIDRLFVHNLERTSNDAAIVRGVIAMGHALNMAVVGEGVESASEAALLTELGCDGLQGFYFARPVPVEQLILPLPVPLARAA
;
A
#
# COMPACT_ATOMS: atom_id res chain seq x y z
N MET A 1 29.33 70.35 -34.88
CA MET A 1 29.18 71.11 -33.63
C MET A 1 30.38 70.80 -32.76
N GLN A 2 31.30 71.76 -32.68
CA GLN A 2 32.47 71.70 -31.83
C GLN A 2 32.04 71.81 -30.36
N THR A 3 32.08 70.77 -29.60
CA THR A 3 31.97 70.81 -28.14
C THR A 3 33.35 71.06 -27.58
N SER A 4 33.60 72.32 -27.22
CA SER A 4 34.79 72.71 -26.46
C SER A 4 34.77 72.05 -25.09
N PHE A 5 35.75 71.17 -24.85
CA PHE A 5 36.05 70.66 -23.50
C PHE A 5 36.55 71.76 -22.61
N PRO A 6 36.15 71.86 -21.35
CA PRO A 6 36.69 72.86 -20.42
C PRO A 6 38.17 72.58 -20.16
N HIS A 7 39.04 73.61 -20.28
CA HIS A 7 40.43 73.61 -19.82
C HIS A 7 40.41 73.31 -18.30
N PHE A 8 41.05 72.26 -17.87
CA PHE A 8 41.32 72.05 -16.45
C PHE A 8 42.53 72.84 -16.02
N PRO A 9 42.41 73.69 -14.98
CA PRO A 9 43.53 74.52 -14.49
C PRO A 9 44.49 73.68 -13.68
N THR A 10 45.78 73.94 -13.93
CA THR A 10 46.96 73.36 -13.21
C THR A 10 47.32 74.08 -11.90
N ASP A 11 46.46 75.02 -11.42
CA ASP A 11 46.63 75.70 -10.13
C ASP A 11 45.44 75.49 -9.19
N ALA A 12 45.71 75.29 -7.92
CA ALA A 12 44.79 75.07 -6.83
C ALA A 12 43.78 76.25 -6.73
N GLN A 13 42.63 76.14 -7.43
CA GLN A 13 41.54 77.05 -7.28
C GLN A 13 40.39 76.45 -6.44
N VAL A 14 39.76 77.30 -5.63
CA VAL A 14 38.60 76.98 -4.80
C VAL A 14 37.57 76.16 -5.63
N PRO A 15 37.10 74.99 -5.13
CA PRO A 15 36.19 74.12 -5.89
C PRO A 15 34.92 74.88 -6.28
N THR A 16 34.58 74.85 -7.56
CA THR A 16 33.32 75.46 -8.05
C THR A 16 32.13 74.69 -7.46
N ARG A 17 31.00 75.37 -7.32
CA ARG A 17 29.75 74.75 -6.80
C ARG A 17 29.35 73.47 -7.58
N GLN A 18 29.76 73.38 -8.83
CA GLN A 18 29.53 72.23 -9.71
C GLN A 18 30.48 71.06 -9.37
N SER A 19 31.76 71.32 -9.05
CA SER A 19 32.68 70.25 -8.70
C SER A 19 32.35 69.66 -7.32
N VAL A 20 31.89 70.45 -6.37
CA VAL A 20 31.41 69.96 -5.06
C VAL A 20 30.16 69.11 -5.18
N LEU A 21 29.26 69.51 -6.11
CA LEU A 21 28.02 68.72 -6.35
C LEU A 21 28.32 67.38 -7.01
N LEU A 22 29.23 67.35 -8.00
CA LEU A 22 29.69 66.14 -8.67
C LEU A 22 30.39 65.18 -7.70
N GLU A 23 31.23 65.72 -6.85
CA GLU A 23 31.96 64.93 -5.83
C GLU A 23 30.98 64.34 -4.82
N ARG A 24 29.98 65.08 -4.33
CA ARG A 24 28.91 64.55 -3.48
C ARG A 24 28.09 63.47 -4.17
N LEU A 25 27.79 63.64 -5.45
CA LEU A 25 27.07 62.65 -6.25
C LEU A 25 27.87 61.37 -6.41
N LEU A 26 29.17 61.46 -6.69
CA LEU A 26 30.06 60.33 -6.79
C LEU A 26 30.22 59.60 -5.45
N LEU A 27 30.32 60.30 -4.34
CA LEU A 27 30.38 59.73 -3.01
C LEU A 27 29.07 58.95 -2.64
N THR A 28 27.91 59.50 -3.03
CA THR A 28 26.63 58.81 -2.82
C THR A 28 26.46 57.54 -3.66
N THR A 29 27.16 57.47 -4.81
CA THR A 29 27.17 56.30 -5.67
C THR A 29 28.35 55.33 -5.37
N HIS A 30 29.07 55.55 -4.26
CA HIS A 30 30.26 54.76 -3.93
C HIS A 30 31.28 54.72 -5.09
N SER A 31 31.57 55.89 -5.69
CA SER A 31 32.42 56.05 -6.84
C SER A 31 33.37 57.24 -6.69
N PHE A 32 34.49 57.22 -7.35
CA PHE A 32 35.31 58.42 -7.56
C PHE A 32 35.76 58.51 -9.00
N ALA A 33 36.01 59.73 -9.45
CA ALA A 33 36.50 59.99 -10.81
C ALA A 33 38.02 60.09 -10.83
N PHE A 34 38.59 59.70 -11.96
CA PHE A 34 40.05 59.73 -12.17
C PHE A 34 40.37 60.23 -13.58
N VAL A 35 41.60 60.72 -13.73
CA VAL A 35 42.24 60.96 -15.02
C VAL A 35 43.40 60.03 -15.19
N ALA A 36 43.56 59.43 -16.39
CA ALA A 36 44.67 58.56 -16.70
C ALA A 36 45.39 59.01 -17.99
N THR A 37 46.68 58.86 -18.00
CA THR A 37 47.57 59.16 -19.14
C THR A 37 48.66 58.05 -19.24
N ALA A 38 49.49 58.12 -20.20
CA ALA A 38 50.62 57.23 -20.32
C ALA A 38 51.60 57.29 -19.10
N SER A 39 51.55 58.38 -18.31
CA SER A 39 52.37 58.56 -17.11
C SER A 39 51.76 57.97 -15.83
N GLY A 40 50.46 57.63 -15.85
CA GLY A 40 49.74 57.02 -14.71
C GLY A 40 48.29 57.47 -14.60
N MET A 41 47.66 57.04 -13.48
CA MET A 41 46.28 57.33 -13.10
C MET A 41 46.30 58.15 -11.80
N GLU A 42 45.50 59.20 -11.78
CA GLU A 42 45.31 60.04 -10.61
C GLU A 42 43.84 60.31 -10.34
N PRO A 43 43.35 60.25 -9.10
CA PRO A 43 41.98 60.56 -8.78
C PRO A 43 41.76 62.11 -8.87
N LEU A 44 40.57 62.49 -9.31
CA LEU A 44 40.19 63.90 -9.34
C LEU A 44 39.97 64.47 -7.91
N SER A 45 39.60 63.64 -6.99
CA SER A 45 39.52 63.93 -5.56
C SER A 45 40.18 62.80 -4.77
N LEU A 46 41.27 63.12 -4.11
CA LEU A 46 41.99 62.18 -3.27
C LEU A 46 41.22 61.79 -2.03
N GLU A 47 40.41 62.71 -1.48
CA GLU A 47 39.54 62.46 -0.32
C GLU A 47 38.44 61.46 -0.67
N ALA A 48 37.81 61.62 -1.83
CA ALA A 48 36.82 60.69 -2.34
C ALA A 48 37.41 59.32 -2.61
N ALA A 49 38.58 59.24 -3.21
CA ALA A 49 39.28 57.98 -3.48
C ALA A 49 39.66 57.25 -2.17
N GLN A 50 40.19 57.95 -1.19
CA GLN A 50 40.53 57.39 0.12
C GLN A 50 39.29 57.00 0.94
N SER A 51 38.19 57.71 0.82
CA SER A 51 36.95 57.34 1.47
C SER A 51 36.35 56.04 0.88
N LEU A 52 36.45 55.86 -0.42
CA LEU A 52 35.92 54.65 -1.07
C LEU A 52 36.86 53.44 -0.91
N LEU A 53 38.16 53.68 -1.08
CA LEU A 53 39.19 52.65 -1.05
C LEU A 53 40.45 53.19 -0.37
N PRO A 54 40.59 53.07 0.95
CA PRO A 54 41.78 53.49 1.65
C PRO A 54 43.00 52.65 1.22
N LEU A 55 43.97 53.29 0.56
CA LEU A 55 45.25 52.72 0.12
C LEU A 55 46.43 53.42 0.78
N GLN A 56 47.47 52.69 1.06
CA GLN A 56 48.73 53.27 1.58
C GLN A 56 49.56 53.79 0.40
N TYR A 57 49.76 55.09 0.34
CA TYR A 57 50.68 55.75 -0.58
C TYR A 57 51.52 56.78 0.13
N SER A 58 52.66 57.20 -0.49
CA SER A 58 53.60 58.13 0.07
C SER A 58 53.82 59.30 -0.86
N LEU A 59 54.50 60.36 -0.39
CA LEU A 59 54.89 61.50 -1.21
C LEU A 59 55.71 61.10 -2.44
N ARG A 60 56.20 59.88 -2.55
CA ARG A 60 57.01 59.35 -3.67
C ARG A 60 56.21 58.34 -4.56
N SER A 61 54.99 57.99 -4.21
CA SER A 61 54.14 57.07 -5.01
C SER A 61 52.74 57.67 -5.21
N SER A 62 52.27 57.64 -6.45
CA SER A 62 50.90 58.09 -6.76
C SER A 62 49.85 57.15 -6.23
N TYR A 63 48.58 57.65 -6.12
CA TYR A 63 47.43 56.79 -5.79
C TYR A 63 47.26 55.66 -6.82
N GLY A 64 47.49 55.94 -8.11
CA GLY A 64 47.44 54.96 -9.18
C GLY A 64 48.47 53.82 -9.00
N GLU A 65 49.70 54.16 -8.56
CA GLU A 65 50.71 53.13 -8.25
C GLU A 65 50.30 52.28 -7.02
N ALA A 66 49.71 52.90 -6.00
CA ALA A 66 49.20 52.19 -4.83
C ALA A 66 48.06 51.27 -5.22
N LEU A 67 47.13 51.74 -6.04
CA LEU A 67 46.03 50.92 -6.58
C LEU A 67 46.57 49.71 -7.36
N GLN A 68 47.53 49.92 -8.26
CA GLN A 68 48.13 48.84 -9.06
C GLN A 68 48.75 47.73 -8.19
N LYS A 69 49.40 48.10 -7.07
CA LYS A 69 49.99 47.15 -6.10
C LYS A 69 48.91 46.41 -5.32
N ALA A 70 47.78 47.03 -5.08
CA ALA A 70 46.66 46.48 -4.31
C ALA A 70 45.78 45.54 -5.11
N ILE A 71 45.84 45.53 -6.47
CA ILE A 71 45.08 44.66 -7.33
C ILE A 71 45.39 43.19 -7.06
N HIS A 72 44.36 42.34 -7.06
CA HIS A 72 44.48 40.90 -6.88
C HIS A 72 45.41 40.31 -7.96
N PRO A 73 46.38 39.43 -7.60
CA PRO A 73 47.39 38.92 -8.56
C PRO A 73 46.80 38.32 -9.85
N GLN A 74 45.67 37.65 -9.76
CA GLN A 74 44.96 37.06 -10.93
C GLN A 74 44.38 38.13 -11.86
N ASP A 75 43.99 39.30 -11.35
CA ASP A 75 43.29 40.33 -12.11
C ASP A 75 44.24 41.36 -12.72
N ARG A 76 45.51 41.44 -12.27
CA ARG A 76 46.54 42.39 -12.75
C ARG A 76 46.77 42.28 -14.25
N SER A 77 47.07 41.08 -14.74
CA SER A 77 47.35 40.86 -16.15
C SER A 77 46.12 41.14 -17.02
N TYR A 78 44.92 40.83 -16.52
CA TYR A 78 43.67 41.11 -17.23
C TYR A 78 43.45 42.62 -17.37
N ARG A 79 43.55 43.39 -16.28
CA ARG A 79 43.44 44.84 -16.31
C ARG A 79 44.44 45.51 -17.21
N GLU A 80 45.75 45.14 -17.08
CA GLU A 80 46.83 45.66 -17.92
C GLU A 80 46.60 45.36 -19.40
N ASN A 81 46.17 44.16 -19.74
CA ASN A 81 45.87 43.79 -21.12
C ASN A 81 44.66 44.56 -21.67
N THR A 82 43.65 44.78 -20.87
CA THR A 82 42.47 45.55 -21.26
C THR A 82 42.84 47.03 -21.58
N TRP A 83 43.60 47.68 -20.71
CA TRP A 83 44.12 49.00 -20.95
C TRP A 83 45.06 49.05 -22.17
N ARG A 84 45.97 48.11 -22.32
CA ARG A 84 46.88 48.05 -23.47
C ARG A 84 46.12 47.84 -24.77
N HIS A 85 45.15 46.96 -24.78
CA HIS A 85 44.29 46.74 -25.95
C HIS A 85 43.52 48.00 -26.33
N ALA A 86 42.83 48.64 -25.39
CA ALA A 86 42.05 49.87 -25.65
C ALA A 86 42.93 51.02 -26.19
N THR A 87 44.13 51.21 -25.65
CA THR A 87 45.04 52.23 -26.12
C THR A 87 45.64 51.94 -27.50
N GLN A 88 45.96 50.67 -27.81
CA GLN A 88 46.47 50.24 -29.10
C GLN A 88 45.42 50.26 -30.23
N THR A 89 44.21 49.90 -29.91
CA THR A 89 43.08 49.85 -30.90
C THR A 89 42.29 51.12 -30.99
N HIS A 90 42.67 52.19 -30.27
CA HIS A 90 41.96 53.46 -30.19
C HIS A 90 40.48 53.30 -29.77
N GLN A 91 40.24 52.38 -28.85
CA GLN A 91 38.89 52.15 -28.30
C GLN A 91 38.52 53.35 -27.42
N SER A 92 37.34 53.96 -27.68
CA SER A 92 36.92 55.16 -26.96
C SER A 92 36.34 54.91 -25.60
N LEU A 93 35.90 53.66 -25.30
CA LEU A 93 35.33 53.25 -24.03
C LEU A 93 36.04 52.00 -23.51
N LEU A 94 36.42 51.98 -22.24
CA LEU A 94 36.93 50.87 -21.53
C LEU A 94 36.05 50.62 -20.31
N SER A 95 35.67 49.35 -20.09
CA SER A 95 34.83 48.95 -18.96
C SER A 95 35.23 47.56 -18.52
N HIS A 96 35.56 47.37 -17.25
CA HIS A 96 35.90 46.08 -16.66
C HIS A 96 35.82 46.15 -15.13
N THR A 97 35.85 44.97 -14.48
CA THR A 97 35.77 44.84 -13.04
C THR A 97 36.98 44.02 -12.53
N PHE A 98 37.54 44.40 -11.39
CA PHE A 98 38.70 43.73 -10.79
C PHE A 98 38.68 43.86 -9.26
N ARG A 99 39.42 43.00 -8.58
CA ARG A 99 39.52 42.97 -7.10
C ARG A 99 40.70 43.82 -6.63
N VAL A 100 40.48 44.57 -5.56
CA VAL A 100 41.47 45.39 -4.88
C VAL A 100 41.44 45.16 -3.38
N ARG A 101 42.58 45.10 -2.73
CA ARG A 101 42.76 44.94 -1.29
C ARG A 101 42.95 46.28 -0.62
N ASP A 102 42.13 46.63 0.38
CA ASP A 102 42.29 47.84 1.18
C ASP A 102 43.36 47.71 2.27
N LEU A 103 43.61 48.80 3.04
CA LEU A 103 44.56 48.81 4.17
C LEU A 103 44.19 47.86 5.31
N ALA A 104 42.89 47.55 5.47
CA ALA A 104 42.44 46.60 6.46
C ALA A 104 42.58 45.13 6.00
N GLY A 105 43.07 44.96 4.74
CA GLY A 105 43.26 43.62 4.16
C GLY A 105 42.01 43.04 3.51
N GLN A 106 40.92 43.82 3.41
CA GLN A 106 39.68 43.37 2.80
C GLN A 106 39.69 43.52 1.28
N TRP A 107 39.11 42.53 0.58
CA TRP A 107 38.94 42.56 -0.86
C TRP A 107 37.68 43.26 -1.28
N HIS A 108 37.80 44.25 -2.22
CA HIS A 108 36.72 44.99 -2.83
C HIS A 108 36.71 44.75 -4.33
N TRP A 109 35.49 44.63 -4.89
CA TRP A 109 35.30 44.63 -6.34
C TRP A 109 35.12 46.06 -6.81
N LEU A 110 36.00 46.51 -7.70
CA LEU A 110 35.90 47.82 -8.34
C LEU A 110 35.53 47.65 -9.79
N HIS A 111 34.55 48.40 -10.23
CA HIS A 111 34.19 48.58 -11.64
C HIS A 111 34.88 49.82 -12.15
N GLU A 112 35.70 49.69 -13.19
CA GLU A 112 36.40 50.76 -13.86
C GLU A 112 35.74 51.01 -15.20
N GLU A 113 35.24 52.23 -15.40
CA GLU A 113 34.73 52.71 -16.68
C GLU A 113 35.50 53.96 -17.10
N ALA A 114 36.12 54.01 -18.29
CA ALA A 114 36.91 55.11 -18.76
C ALA A 114 36.67 55.44 -20.23
N HIS A 115 36.54 56.72 -20.51
CA HIS A 115 36.49 57.27 -21.86
C HIS A 115 37.86 57.71 -22.28
N LEU A 116 38.37 57.14 -23.38
CA LEU A 116 39.68 57.45 -23.93
C LEU A 116 39.57 58.40 -25.11
N VAL A 117 40.46 59.37 -25.14
CA VAL A 117 40.63 60.38 -26.21
C VAL A 117 42.07 60.28 -26.70
N PHE A 118 42.28 60.38 -28.01
CA PHE A 118 43.54 60.16 -28.68
C PHE A 118 43.99 61.42 -29.45
N PRO A 119 44.45 62.50 -28.77
CA PRO A 119 45.08 63.62 -29.41
C PRO A 119 46.51 63.27 -29.95
N ASP A 120 47.09 64.08 -30.83
CA ASP A 120 48.40 63.88 -31.42
C ASP A 120 49.51 63.77 -30.37
N SER A 121 49.32 64.27 -29.18
CA SER A 121 50.31 64.24 -28.06
C SER A 121 50.25 62.90 -27.23
N GLY A 122 49.42 61.95 -27.62
CA GLY A 122 49.25 60.67 -26.88
C GLY A 122 47.80 60.38 -26.60
N TRP A 123 47.51 59.57 -25.56
CA TRP A 123 46.17 59.28 -25.13
C TRP A 123 45.87 59.84 -23.74
N HIS A 124 44.63 60.22 -23.50
CA HIS A 124 44.10 60.61 -22.20
C HIS A 124 42.79 59.89 -21.95
N ALA A 125 42.53 59.55 -20.71
CA ALA A 125 41.29 58.96 -20.30
C ALA A 125 40.67 59.68 -19.08
N VAL A 126 39.36 59.79 -19.07
CA VAL A 126 38.59 60.22 -17.89
C VAL A 126 37.64 59.09 -17.54
N GLY A 127 37.66 58.68 -16.28
CA GLY A 127 36.86 57.52 -15.88
C GLY A 127 36.36 57.62 -14.45
N THR A 128 35.62 56.61 -14.08
CA THR A 128 35.13 56.39 -12.70
C THR A 128 35.53 54.99 -12.21
N LEU A 129 35.82 54.94 -10.94
CA LEU A 129 35.99 53.68 -10.19
C LEU A 129 34.85 53.59 -9.19
N SER A 130 34.07 52.57 -9.29
CA SER A 130 32.87 52.34 -8.46
C SER A 130 33.05 51.05 -7.64
N ASN A 131 32.76 51.09 -6.35
CA ASN A 131 32.76 49.90 -5.53
C ASN A 131 31.49 49.11 -5.78
N VAL A 132 31.61 47.96 -6.46
CA VAL A 132 30.50 47.08 -6.82
C VAL A 132 30.49 45.78 -5.99
N SER A 133 31.24 45.75 -4.89
CA SER A 133 31.41 44.57 -4.06
C SER A 133 30.07 44.00 -3.58
N GLU A 134 29.11 44.84 -3.23
CA GLU A 134 27.76 44.40 -2.82
C GLU A 134 27.00 43.79 -3.98
N HIS A 135 27.08 44.37 -5.15
CA HIS A 135 26.44 43.87 -6.37
C HIS A 135 27.00 42.51 -6.79
N GLU A 136 28.31 42.39 -6.84
CA GLU A 136 29.01 41.15 -7.21
C GLU A 136 28.74 40.02 -6.21
N ARG A 137 28.72 40.31 -4.90
CA ARG A 137 28.35 39.33 -3.85
C ARG A 137 26.91 38.86 -4.02
N LYS A 138 25.99 39.80 -4.30
CA LYS A 138 24.57 39.43 -4.54
C LYS A 138 24.41 38.57 -5.80
N ALA A 139 25.10 38.92 -6.90
CA ALA A 139 25.09 38.16 -8.14
C ALA A 139 25.66 36.74 -7.94
N THR A 140 26.80 36.60 -7.29
CA THR A 140 27.44 35.31 -6.96
C THR A 140 26.50 34.47 -6.09
N PHE A 141 25.84 35.07 -5.10
CA PHE A 141 24.89 34.37 -4.25
C PHE A 141 23.65 33.89 -5.05
N GLN A 142 23.09 34.71 -5.93
CA GLN A 142 21.95 34.33 -6.77
C GLN A 142 22.27 33.15 -7.70
N VAL A 143 23.44 33.15 -8.32
CA VAL A 143 23.90 32.04 -9.16
C VAL A 143 24.09 30.77 -8.32
N GLY A 144 24.72 30.87 -7.15
CA GLY A 144 24.89 29.75 -6.23
C GLY A 144 23.56 29.22 -5.68
N GLN A 145 22.65 30.13 -5.30
CA GLN A 145 21.29 29.78 -4.85
C GLN A 145 20.54 29.01 -5.94
N THR A 146 20.59 29.48 -7.19
CA THR A 146 19.97 28.79 -8.34
C THR A 146 20.55 27.40 -8.52
N ARG A 147 21.89 27.23 -8.35
CA ARG A 147 22.55 25.94 -8.41
C ARG A 147 22.07 24.99 -7.31
N VAL A 148 21.98 25.46 -6.07
CA VAL A 148 21.48 24.65 -4.93
C VAL A 148 20.01 24.24 -5.16
N LEU A 149 19.15 25.17 -5.58
CA LEU A 149 17.76 24.88 -5.92
C LEU A 149 17.63 23.86 -7.05
N LYS A 150 18.49 23.96 -8.08
CA LYS A 150 18.54 22.96 -9.15
C LYS A 150 18.95 21.58 -8.62
N MET A 151 19.94 21.49 -7.75
CA MET A 151 20.35 20.22 -7.12
C MET A 151 19.20 19.61 -6.29
N ILE A 152 18.47 20.44 -5.55
CA ILE A 152 17.27 20.01 -4.83
C ILE A 152 16.24 19.48 -5.84
N ALA A 153 15.97 20.18 -6.94
CA ALA A 153 14.99 19.78 -7.95
C ALA A 153 15.38 18.49 -8.69
N GLU A 154 16.67 18.26 -8.93
CA GLU A 154 17.22 17.10 -9.62
C GLU A 154 17.47 15.89 -8.71
N HIS A 155 16.97 15.90 -7.46
CA HIS A 155 17.12 14.78 -6.51
C HIS A 155 18.58 14.40 -6.19
N GLN A 156 19.49 15.39 -6.17
CA GLN A 156 20.87 15.11 -5.77
C GLN A 156 20.92 14.71 -4.29
N PRO A 157 21.90 13.88 -3.87
CA PRO A 157 22.06 13.46 -2.48
C PRO A 157 22.14 14.65 -1.51
N LEU A 158 21.42 14.56 -0.37
CA LEU A 158 21.33 15.64 0.62
C LEU A 158 22.72 16.17 1.03
N GLY A 159 23.65 15.29 1.41
CA GLY A 159 25.01 15.69 1.82
C GLY A 159 25.70 16.54 0.76
N LYS A 160 25.67 16.12 -0.52
CA LYS A 160 26.27 16.87 -1.64
C LYS A 160 25.62 18.25 -1.83
N THR A 161 24.31 18.36 -1.64
CA THR A 161 23.58 19.62 -1.75
C THR A 161 23.95 20.57 -0.61
N LEU A 162 24.03 20.06 0.63
CA LEU A 162 24.42 20.83 1.80
C LEU A 162 25.91 21.24 1.75
N ASP A 163 26.79 20.38 1.27
CA ASP A 163 28.20 20.73 1.03
C ASP A 163 28.33 21.86 0.02
N THR A 164 27.59 21.82 -1.09
CA THR A 164 27.59 22.89 -2.09
C THR A 164 27.09 24.21 -1.49
N LEU A 165 26.09 24.18 -0.62
CA LEU A 165 25.58 25.37 0.08
C LEU A 165 26.65 25.92 1.05
N ASN A 166 27.31 25.06 1.84
CA ASN A 166 28.40 25.46 2.73
C ASN A 166 29.54 26.13 1.97
N LEU A 167 29.97 25.54 0.86
CA LEU A 167 31.03 26.09 0.01
C LEU A 167 30.67 27.45 -0.60
N LEU A 168 29.41 27.64 -1.03
CA LEU A 168 28.90 28.91 -1.51
C LEU A 168 28.99 30.01 -0.43
N ILE A 169 28.58 29.70 0.80
CA ILE A 169 28.65 30.67 1.90
C ILE A 169 30.11 31.01 2.23
N GLN A 170 31.02 30.05 2.18
CA GLN A 170 32.45 30.28 2.37
C GLN A 170 33.07 31.12 1.26
N GLU A 171 32.68 30.96 0.02
CA GLU A 171 33.13 31.81 -1.10
C GLU A 171 32.77 33.29 -0.85
N LEU A 172 31.58 33.53 -0.27
CA LEU A 172 31.10 34.87 0.06
C LEU A 172 31.62 35.43 1.37
N LEU A 173 32.02 34.56 2.30
CA LEU A 173 32.63 34.84 3.62
C LEU A 173 33.91 34.00 3.77
N PRO A 174 35.05 34.41 3.18
CA PRO A 174 36.27 33.59 3.09
C PRO A 174 36.86 33.13 4.43
N ASP A 175 36.66 33.92 5.51
CA ASP A 175 37.17 33.60 6.85
C ASP A 175 36.19 32.78 7.70
N ALA A 176 35.03 32.43 7.13
CA ALA A 176 34.00 31.67 7.81
C ALA A 176 34.23 30.17 7.71
N LEU A 177 34.00 29.45 8.78
CA LEU A 177 33.89 27.99 8.82
C LEU A 177 32.40 27.64 8.98
N THR A 178 31.79 27.05 7.96
CA THR A 178 30.36 26.79 7.91
C THR A 178 30.03 25.36 8.32
N CYS A 179 28.87 25.18 8.95
CA CYS A 179 28.38 23.90 9.43
C CYS A 179 26.84 23.84 9.36
N ILE A 180 26.32 22.73 8.91
CA ILE A 180 24.89 22.41 8.95
C ILE A 180 24.72 21.21 9.85
N LEU A 181 24.00 21.42 10.97
CA LEU A 181 23.66 20.37 11.92
C LEU A 181 22.18 20.05 11.80
N GLY A 182 21.83 18.77 11.71
CA GLY A 182 20.47 18.26 11.82
C GLY A 182 20.05 18.16 13.28
N TYR A 183 18.76 18.16 13.54
CA TYR A 183 18.17 17.96 14.84
C TYR A 183 17.29 16.73 14.87
N ASN A 184 17.64 15.74 15.69
CA ASN A 184 16.82 14.57 15.94
C ASN A 184 15.88 14.83 17.13
N ALA A 185 14.60 15.03 16.86
CA ALA A 185 13.60 15.34 17.87
C ALA A 185 13.31 14.16 18.84
N HIS A 186 13.54 12.90 18.43
CA HIS A 186 13.30 11.73 19.27
C HIS A 186 14.38 11.56 20.34
N SER A 187 15.64 11.69 19.92
CA SER A 187 16.79 11.62 20.86
C SER A 187 17.14 12.96 21.47
N ASN A 188 16.55 14.05 21.00
CA ASN A 188 16.87 15.45 21.35
C ASN A 188 18.35 15.77 21.17
N THR A 189 18.95 15.38 20.05
CA THR A 189 20.40 15.51 19.78
C THR A 189 20.69 16.17 18.45
N LEU A 190 21.90 16.75 18.34
CA LEU A 190 22.46 17.28 17.11
C LEU A 190 23.11 16.17 16.27
N MET A 191 23.02 16.29 14.96
CA MET A 191 23.64 15.39 13.99
C MET A 191 24.46 16.22 12.99
N ASP A 192 25.71 15.84 12.73
CA ASP A 192 26.50 16.46 11.67
C ASP A 192 25.97 16.05 10.29
N LEU A 193 25.44 17.01 9.53
CA LEU A 193 24.94 16.80 8.17
C LEU A 193 25.94 17.26 7.11
N SER A 194 26.63 18.39 7.35
CA SER A 194 27.64 18.93 6.44
C SER A 194 28.49 19.98 7.14
N ALA A 195 29.81 19.79 7.15
CA ALA A 195 30.76 20.75 7.69
C ALA A 195 32.14 20.57 7.02
N PRO A 196 32.29 20.91 5.73
CA PRO A 196 33.44 20.50 4.90
C PRO A 196 34.79 21.04 5.40
N HIS A 197 34.80 22.16 6.12
CA HIS A 197 36.05 22.82 6.54
C HIS A 197 36.20 22.90 8.08
N LEU A 198 35.24 22.38 8.84
CA LEU A 198 35.44 22.26 10.29
C LEU A 198 36.38 21.09 10.62
N PRO A 199 37.23 21.22 11.66
CA PRO A 199 38.10 20.13 12.08
C PRO A 199 37.30 18.87 12.45
N GLN A 200 37.77 17.70 12.01
CA GLN A 200 37.06 16.43 12.23
C GLN A 200 36.83 16.15 13.73
N GLY A 201 37.82 16.40 14.59
CA GLY A 201 37.67 16.21 16.03
C GLY A 201 36.55 17.08 16.65
N TYR A 202 36.31 18.27 16.11
CA TYR A 202 35.23 19.14 16.53
C TYR A 202 33.88 18.58 16.04
N ARG A 203 33.79 18.13 14.80
CA ARG A 203 32.59 17.50 14.20
C ARG A 203 32.17 16.26 15.00
N ASP A 204 33.12 15.40 15.33
CA ASP A 204 32.85 14.17 16.10
C ASP A 204 32.35 14.51 17.53
N ALA A 205 32.88 15.57 18.13
CA ALA A 205 32.49 15.98 19.49
C ALA A 205 31.10 16.63 19.57
N ILE A 206 30.64 17.31 18.52
CA ILE A 206 29.32 17.94 18.50
C ILE A 206 28.23 16.98 18.03
N HIS A 207 28.58 15.87 17.38
CA HIS A 207 27.62 14.83 16.98
C HIS A 207 27.07 14.12 18.21
N GLY A 208 25.75 14.03 18.30
CA GLY A 208 25.07 13.38 19.43
C GLY A 208 24.89 14.27 20.68
N VAL A 209 25.37 15.54 20.64
CA VAL A 209 25.17 16.47 21.75
C VAL A 209 23.70 16.79 21.93
N SER A 210 23.22 16.75 23.19
CA SER A 210 21.83 17.05 23.53
C SER A 210 21.53 18.54 23.36
N VAL A 211 20.36 18.85 22.84
CA VAL A 211 19.86 20.21 22.57
C VAL A 211 19.20 20.78 23.82
N ALA A 212 19.66 21.96 24.27
CA ALA A 212 19.07 22.70 25.38
C ALA A 212 19.19 24.21 25.13
N PRO A 213 18.33 25.08 25.75
CA PRO A 213 18.33 26.52 25.50
C PRO A 213 19.56 27.27 26.03
N ASP A 214 20.28 26.70 26.97
CA ASP A 214 21.46 27.21 27.62
C ASP A 214 22.77 26.50 27.16
N ARG A 215 22.70 25.66 26.11
CA ARG A 215 23.79 24.78 25.73
C ARG A 215 24.23 25.01 24.30
N GLY A 216 25.23 25.88 24.13
CA GLY A 216 25.76 26.31 22.83
C GLY A 216 24.76 27.13 22.01
N SER A 217 25.28 27.93 21.06
CA SER A 217 24.42 28.75 20.18
C SER A 217 23.49 27.97 19.31
N CYS A 218 23.88 26.76 18.86
CA CYS A 218 23.03 25.87 18.04
C CYS A 218 21.85 25.32 18.84
N GLY A 219 22.08 24.88 20.09
CA GLY A 219 21.00 24.43 20.98
C GLY A 219 20.01 25.54 21.31
N ALA A 220 20.52 26.73 21.65
CA ALA A 220 19.71 27.92 21.92
C ALA A 220 18.93 28.37 20.68
N ALA A 221 19.49 28.28 19.48
CA ALA A 221 18.79 28.64 18.23
C ALA A 221 17.64 27.68 17.90
N ILE A 222 17.84 26.37 18.08
CA ILE A 222 16.82 25.33 17.84
C ILE A 222 15.66 25.49 18.82
N THR A 223 15.95 25.60 20.13
CA THR A 223 14.92 25.69 21.17
C THR A 223 14.17 27.01 21.12
N GLY A 224 14.88 28.11 20.89
CA GLY A 224 14.30 29.45 20.78
C GLY A 224 13.66 29.75 19.42
N LYS A 225 13.90 28.94 18.42
CA LYS A 225 13.49 29.15 17.01
C LYS A 225 13.88 30.55 16.49
N LYS A 226 14.99 31.08 16.95
CA LYS A 226 15.51 32.41 16.61
C LYS A 226 17.01 32.36 16.40
N PRO A 227 17.58 33.22 15.53
CA PRO A 227 19.03 33.31 15.37
C PRO A 227 19.72 33.69 16.69
N VAL A 228 20.88 33.07 16.94
CA VAL A 228 21.74 33.35 18.08
C VAL A 228 23.13 33.72 17.56
N PHE A 229 23.62 34.92 17.97
CA PHE A 229 24.92 35.45 17.53
C PHE A 229 25.83 35.64 18.72
N VAL A 230 26.82 34.79 18.87
CA VAL A 230 27.83 34.84 19.91
C VAL A 230 29.09 35.53 19.37
N ARG A 231 29.41 36.71 19.94
CA ARG A 231 30.57 37.51 19.53
C ARG A 231 31.88 36.87 19.92
N ASP A 232 31.98 36.35 21.12
CA ASP A 232 33.19 35.70 21.66
C ASP A 232 32.81 34.48 22.50
N ILE A 233 33.12 33.33 21.97
CA ILE A 233 32.83 32.02 22.59
C ILE A 233 33.50 31.90 23.96
N SER A 234 34.71 32.51 24.14
CA SER A 234 35.47 32.40 25.39
C SER A 234 34.80 33.07 26.59
N THR A 235 33.86 33.98 26.35
CA THR A 235 33.19 34.78 27.41
C THR A 235 31.69 34.62 27.45
N ASP A 236 31.10 33.91 26.49
CA ASP A 236 29.64 33.76 26.38
C ASP A 236 29.14 32.60 27.27
N PRO A 237 28.12 32.84 28.12
CA PRO A 237 27.60 31.82 29.03
C PRO A 237 27.06 30.55 28.33
N LEU A 238 26.53 30.67 27.12
CA LEU A 238 26.04 29.52 26.34
C LEU A 238 27.14 28.50 26.00
N TRP A 239 28.40 28.92 26.05
CA TRP A 239 29.54 28.12 25.64
C TRP A 239 30.40 27.59 26.80
N THR A 240 30.03 27.85 28.07
CA THR A 240 30.82 27.48 29.23
C THR A 240 31.31 26.02 29.20
N GLU A 241 30.46 25.11 28.79
CA GLU A 241 30.75 23.67 28.70
C GLU A 241 31.64 23.29 27.51
N PHE A 242 31.69 24.15 26.47
CA PHE A 242 32.36 23.87 25.21
C PHE A 242 33.58 24.79 24.91
N VAL A 243 33.95 25.69 25.86
CA VAL A 243 35.05 26.65 25.66
C VAL A 243 36.36 25.91 25.36
N GLU A 244 36.76 24.94 26.17
CA GLU A 244 37.98 24.14 25.97
C GLU A 244 37.98 23.47 24.59
N LEU A 245 36.86 22.84 24.20
CA LEU A 245 36.77 22.20 22.88
C LEU A 245 36.84 23.21 21.73
N ALA A 246 36.05 24.29 21.81
CA ALA A 246 35.93 25.21 20.69
C ALA A 246 37.15 26.17 20.57
N VAL A 247 37.54 26.77 21.71
CA VAL A 247 38.57 27.82 21.75
C VAL A 247 39.96 27.23 21.86
N ASP A 248 40.20 26.43 22.91
CA ASP A 248 41.58 26.01 23.25
C ASP A 248 42.05 24.91 22.30
N THR A 249 41.18 23.98 21.89
CA THR A 249 41.53 22.87 21.02
C THR A 249 41.47 23.26 19.53
N HIS A 250 40.45 24.02 19.12
CA HIS A 250 40.17 24.27 17.70
C HIS A 250 40.26 25.74 17.28
N GLY A 251 40.48 26.67 18.19
CA GLY A 251 40.71 28.08 17.90
C GLY A 251 39.51 28.84 17.38
N LEU A 252 38.27 28.36 17.69
CA LEU A 252 37.03 29.00 17.28
C LEU A 252 36.64 30.08 18.31
N ARG A 253 36.42 31.34 17.86
CA ARG A 253 36.22 32.49 18.74
C ARG A 253 34.84 33.09 18.62
N SER A 254 34.13 32.97 17.52
CA SER A 254 32.74 33.42 17.41
C SER A 254 31.87 32.36 16.72
N CYS A 255 30.58 32.37 17.02
CA CYS A 255 29.62 31.47 16.40
C CYS A 255 28.27 32.18 16.14
N TRP A 256 27.79 32.07 14.92
CA TRP A 256 26.48 32.56 14.51
C TRP A 256 25.63 31.37 14.12
N SER A 257 24.54 31.14 14.81
CA SER A 257 23.64 30.02 14.56
C SER A 257 22.26 30.51 14.14
N HIS A 258 21.76 30.00 13.02
CA HIS A 258 20.40 30.25 12.55
C HIS A 258 19.62 28.94 12.56
N PRO A 259 18.42 28.88 13.15
CA PRO A 259 17.62 27.66 13.14
C PRO A 259 17.18 27.35 11.72
N ILE A 260 17.22 26.08 11.34
CA ILE A 260 16.64 25.55 10.12
C ILE A 260 15.24 25.08 10.46
N LEU A 261 14.23 25.71 9.88
CA LEU A 261 12.83 25.44 10.15
C LEU A 261 12.15 24.88 8.92
N THR A 262 11.21 23.96 9.11
CA THR A 262 10.28 23.54 8.04
C THR A 262 9.30 24.67 7.72
N ASN A 263 8.54 24.51 6.65
CA ASN A 263 7.46 25.45 6.30
C ASN A 263 6.39 25.57 7.40
N GLU A 264 6.24 24.56 8.27
CA GLU A 264 5.34 24.56 9.44
C GLU A 264 5.98 25.18 10.68
N GLY A 265 7.23 25.67 10.60
CA GLY A 265 7.94 26.25 11.74
C GLY A 265 8.51 25.23 12.74
N LYS A 266 8.64 23.96 12.35
CA LYS A 266 9.27 22.92 13.15
C LYS A 266 10.80 22.97 12.94
N PRO A 267 11.63 22.96 14.00
CA PRO A 267 13.08 22.94 13.85
C PRO A 267 13.55 21.56 13.38
N VAL A 268 14.36 21.55 12.33
CA VAL A 268 14.99 20.35 11.76
C VAL A 268 16.53 20.43 11.83
N GLY A 269 17.07 21.55 12.26
CA GLY A 269 18.51 21.73 12.40
C GLY A 269 18.94 23.16 12.66
N THR A 270 20.23 23.43 12.45
CA THR A 270 20.80 24.78 12.53
C THR A 270 21.90 24.94 11.50
N PHE A 271 21.97 26.12 10.88
CA PHE A 271 23.09 26.57 10.08
C PHE A 271 24.00 27.39 10.96
N ALA A 272 25.26 26.99 11.12
CA ALA A 272 26.21 27.68 11.97
C ALA A 272 27.41 28.18 11.19
N ILE A 273 27.88 29.38 11.53
CA ILE A 273 29.13 29.99 10.98
C ILE A 273 30.03 30.30 12.15
N TYR A 274 31.29 29.84 12.06
CA TYR A 274 32.35 30.07 13.05
C TYR A 274 33.46 30.95 12.45
N HIS A 275 34.11 31.74 13.30
CA HIS A 275 35.32 32.50 12.97
C HIS A 275 36.38 32.27 14.02
N ARG A 276 37.66 32.49 13.64
CA ARG A 276 38.81 32.37 14.55
C ARG A 276 39.12 33.64 15.32
N TYR A 277 38.24 34.65 15.23
CA TYR A 277 38.34 35.93 15.94
C TYR A 277 36.94 36.37 16.44
N PRO A 278 36.87 37.18 17.51
CA PRO A 278 35.58 37.71 17.99
C PRO A 278 34.94 38.60 16.92
N HIS A 279 33.69 38.26 16.51
CA HIS A 279 33.01 38.97 15.43
C HIS A 279 31.50 38.82 15.50
N LEU A 280 30.75 39.88 15.14
CA LEU A 280 29.30 39.84 14.97
C LEU A 280 28.94 39.98 13.48
N PRO A 281 27.84 39.38 13.03
CA PRO A 281 27.44 39.44 11.64
C PRO A 281 26.99 40.85 11.26
N THR A 282 27.37 41.30 10.06
CA THR A 282 26.82 42.46 9.40
C THR A 282 25.35 42.20 9.02
N SER A 283 24.57 43.23 8.64
CA SER A 283 23.21 43.08 8.15
C SER A 283 23.14 42.10 6.97
N TRP A 284 24.04 42.25 6.00
CA TRP A 284 24.18 41.37 4.86
C TRP A 284 24.48 39.90 5.25
N ALA A 285 25.40 39.67 6.17
CA ALA A 285 25.76 38.33 6.64
C ALA A 285 24.56 37.65 7.36
N ARG A 286 23.72 38.42 8.04
CA ARG A 286 22.50 37.91 8.68
C ARG A 286 21.45 37.46 7.64
N GLU A 287 21.24 38.26 6.57
CA GLU A 287 20.35 37.90 5.45
C GLU A 287 20.88 36.66 4.70
N LEU A 288 22.18 36.61 4.44
CA LEU A 288 22.84 35.49 3.83
C LEU A 288 22.63 34.19 4.64
N LEU A 289 22.88 34.25 5.94
CA LEU A 289 22.70 33.10 6.85
C LEU A 289 21.24 32.67 6.95
N ALA A 290 20.31 33.62 6.99
CA ALA A 290 18.86 33.31 6.99
C ALA A 290 18.44 32.60 5.70
N THR A 291 18.90 33.09 4.53
CA THR A 291 18.59 32.46 3.25
C THR A 291 19.25 31.08 3.12
N ALA A 292 20.50 30.93 3.59
CA ALA A 292 21.18 29.64 3.61
C ALA A 292 20.46 28.63 4.51
N ALA A 293 20.02 29.04 5.69
CA ALA A 293 19.24 28.19 6.59
C ALA A 293 17.87 27.78 5.95
N TYR A 294 17.22 28.69 5.24
CA TYR A 294 16.00 28.37 4.49
C TYR A 294 16.26 27.33 3.40
N LEU A 295 17.29 27.51 2.56
CA LEU A 295 17.66 26.54 1.52
C LEU A 295 18.01 25.16 2.09
N ALA A 296 18.75 25.14 3.21
CA ALA A 296 19.03 23.89 3.92
C ALA A 296 17.74 23.21 4.42
N GLY A 297 16.79 23.99 4.93
CA GLY A 297 15.47 23.49 5.34
C GLY A 297 14.71 22.81 4.22
N VAL A 298 14.62 23.47 3.06
CA VAL A 298 13.99 22.91 1.86
C VAL A 298 14.67 21.61 1.42
N ALA A 299 16.00 21.55 1.45
CA ALA A 299 16.74 20.34 1.08
C ALA A 299 16.50 19.18 2.05
N ILE A 300 16.49 19.45 3.37
CA ILE A 300 16.26 18.44 4.43
C ILE A 300 14.81 17.92 4.35
N GLU A 301 13.82 18.81 4.34
CA GLU A 301 12.40 18.46 4.29
C GLU A 301 12.06 17.60 3.07
N ARG A 302 12.64 17.95 1.90
CA ARG A 302 12.50 17.16 0.70
C ARG A 302 13.10 15.76 0.84
N SER A 303 14.34 15.67 1.35
CA SER A 303 15.02 14.38 1.54
C SER A 303 14.27 13.46 2.50
N GLU A 304 13.71 14.02 3.58
CA GLU A 304 12.84 13.28 4.51
C GLU A 304 11.57 12.80 3.81
N SER A 305 10.90 13.67 3.05
CA SER A 305 9.69 13.33 2.30
C SER A 305 9.95 12.23 1.27
N GLU A 306 11.06 12.29 0.54
CA GLU A 306 11.45 11.23 -0.40
C GLU A 306 11.71 9.89 0.29
N THR A 307 12.31 9.91 1.46
CA THR A 307 12.55 8.72 2.27
C THR A 307 11.25 8.08 2.72
N ILE A 308 10.29 8.90 3.20
CA ILE A 308 8.95 8.45 3.59
C ILE A 308 8.20 7.88 2.39
N ILE A 309 8.19 8.58 1.24
CA ILE A 309 7.52 8.13 0.01
C ILE A 309 8.12 6.80 -0.46
N ARG A 310 9.44 6.66 -0.46
CA ARG A 310 10.13 5.41 -0.85
C ARG A 310 9.78 4.26 0.10
N TYR A 311 9.71 4.54 1.40
CA TYR A 311 9.29 3.56 2.39
C TYR A 311 7.83 3.14 2.17
N GLN A 312 6.92 4.09 2.00
CA GLN A 312 5.50 3.83 1.71
C GLN A 312 5.28 3.10 0.38
N ALA A 313 6.09 3.40 -0.64
CA ALA A 313 6.03 2.69 -1.93
C ALA A 313 6.38 1.20 -1.80
N SER A 314 7.15 0.81 -0.78
CA SER A 314 7.65 -0.56 -0.59
C SER A 314 7.08 -1.27 0.65
N HIS A 315 6.38 -0.57 1.56
CA HIS A 315 5.84 -1.12 2.80
C HIS A 315 4.36 -0.80 2.97
N ASP A 316 3.65 -1.65 3.68
CA ASP A 316 2.26 -1.46 4.07
C ASP A 316 2.17 -0.48 5.24
N ALA A 317 1.40 0.59 5.09
CA ALA A 317 1.30 1.66 6.07
C ALA A 317 0.69 1.23 7.42
N LEU A 318 -0.14 0.17 7.42
CA LEU A 318 -0.81 -0.32 8.62
C LEU A 318 0.10 -1.21 9.47
N THR A 319 0.77 -2.18 8.82
CA THR A 319 1.51 -3.25 9.50
C THR A 319 3.02 -3.03 9.51
N GLY A 320 3.55 -2.12 8.67
CA GLY A 320 4.98 -1.93 8.48
C GLY A 320 5.70 -3.07 7.75
N LEU A 321 4.98 -4.11 7.32
CA LEU A 321 5.54 -5.17 6.49
C LEU A 321 5.80 -4.68 5.07
N PRO A 322 6.76 -5.27 4.32
CA PRO A 322 6.88 -5.10 2.89
C PRO A 322 5.53 -5.35 2.20
N ASN A 323 5.18 -4.47 1.24
CA ASN A 323 3.92 -4.53 0.53
C ASN A 323 3.99 -5.42 -0.73
N ARG A 324 2.89 -5.49 -1.48
CA ARG A 324 2.78 -6.25 -2.73
C ARG A 324 3.82 -5.81 -3.78
N HIS A 325 4.13 -4.51 -3.85
CA HIS A 325 5.13 -4.00 -4.80
C HIS A 325 6.52 -4.57 -4.48
N ARG A 326 6.92 -4.52 -3.21
CA ARG A 326 8.19 -5.06 -2.74
C ARG A 326 8.24 -6.59 -2.91
N PHE A 327 7.15 -7.30 -2.61
CA PHE A 327 7.04 -8.73 -2.87
C PHE A 327 7.36 -9.07 -4.33
N THR A 328 6.77 -8.32 -5.29
CA THR A 328 6.98 -8.59 -6.73
C THR A 328 8.45 -8.44 -7.13
N GLN A 329 9.15 -7.48 -6.56
CA GLN A 329 10.60 -7.30 -6.79
C GLN A 329 11.41 -8.43 -6.17
N ASP A 330 11.17 -8.71 -4.90
CA ASP A 330 11.97 -9.69 -4.13
C ASP A 330 11.76 -11.13 -4.65
N VAL A 331 10.53 -11.51 -5.03
CA VAL A 331 10.27 -12.85 -5.58
C VAL A 331 10.98 -13.06 -6.91
N ALA A 332 11.03 -12.05 -7.79
CA ALA A 332 11.74 -12.14 -9.05
C ALA A 332 13.26 -12.29 -8.83
N GLU A 333 13.82 -11.52 -7.90
CA GLU A 333 15.24 -11.61 -7.53
C GLU A 333 15.59 -12.98 -6.92
N LYS A 334 14.75 -13.46 -5.98
CA LYS A 334 14.97 -14.75 -5.31
C LYS A 334 14.81 -15.94 -6.25
N LEU A 335 13.89 -15.86 -7.21
CA LEU A 335 13.76 -16.88 -8.27
C LEU A 335 14.99 -16.94 -9.16
N GLU A 336 15.54 -15.80 -9.56
CA GLU A 336 16.75 -15.75 -10.37
C GLU A 336 17.98 -16.27 -9.59
N GLN A 337 18.07 -15.97 -8.29
CA GLN A 337 19.09 -16.56 -7.40
C GLN A 337 18.92 -18.07 -7.30
N ALA A 338 17.70 -18.56 -7.03
CA ALA A 338 17.40 -20.00 -6.93
C ALA A 338 17.72 -20.74 -8.24
N ARG A 339 17.43 -20.10 -9.39
CA ARG A 339 17.78 -20.64 -10.71
C ARG A 339 19.28 -20.80 -10.91
N LYS A 340 20.08 -19.76 -10.52
CA LYS A 340 21.55 -19.80 -10.66
C LYS A 340 22.19 -20.82 -9.72
N SER A 341 21.67 -20.95 -8.50
CA SER A 341 22.18 -21.86 -7.48
C SER A 341 21.57 -23.27 -7.54
N ALA A 342 20.63 -23.51 -8.45
CA ALA A 342 19.85 -24.75 -8.54
C ALA A 342 19.17 -25.15 -7.20
N THR A 343 18.68 -24.14 -6.47
CA THR A 343 17.99 -24.33 -5.17
C THR A 343 16.47 -24.18 -5.32
N SER A 344 15.73 -24.58 -4.29
CA SER A 344 14.27 -24.45 -4.25
C SER A 344 13.83 -23.13 -3.62
N LEU A 345 12.61 -22.69 -3.94
CA LEU A 345 11.94 -21.55 -3.32
C LEU A 345 10.50 -21.95 -3.00
N THR A 346 10.09 -21.80 -1.75
CA THR A 346 8.71 -22.09 -1.32
C THR A 346 7.99 -20.76 -1.05
N LEU A 347 6.79 -20.63 -1.60
CA LEU A 347 5.88 -19.53 -1.33
C LEU A 347 4.69 -20.03 -0.51
N LEU A 348 4.44 -19.39 0.62
CA LEU A 348 3.22 -19.56 1.41
C LEU A 348 2.31 -18.36 1.16
N PHE A 349 1.05 -18.61 0.84
CA PHE A 349 0.01 -17.60 0.76
C PHE A 349 -0.97 -17.84 1.90
N LEU A 350 -1.19 -16.84 2.73
CA LEU A 350 -1.96 -16.95 3.98
C LEU A 350 -3.12 -15.96 3.94
N ASP A 351 -4.26 -16.37 4.49
CA ASP A 351 -5.44 -15.54 4.62
C ASP A 351 -6.09 -15.79 5.99
N LEU A 352 -6.56 -14.72 6.64
CA LEU A 352 -7.24 -14.80 7.94
C LEU A 352 -8.69 -15.20 7.75
N ASP A 353 -9.06 -16.35 8.31
CA ASP A 353 -10.41 -16.86 8.21
C ASP A 353 -11.42 -15.92 8.87
N ARG A 354 -12.52 -15.63 8.15
CA ARG A 354 -13.64 -14.81 8.63
C ARG A 354 -13.28 -13.37 9.04
N PHE A 355 -12.19 -12.82 8.53
CA PHE A 355 -11.75 -11.45 8.87
C PHE A 355 -12.82 -10.40 8.58
N LYS A 356 -13.59 -10.56 7.49
CA LYS A 356 -14.74 -9.68 7.19
C LYS A 356 -15.77 -9.70 8.32
N GLN A 357 -16.10 -10.87 8.88
CA GLN A 357 -17.05 -10.98 9.99
C GLN A 357 -16.54 -10.29 11.26
N VAL A 358 -15.20 -10.32 11.49
CA VAL A 358 -14.56 -9.57 12.59
C VAL A 358 -14.77 -8.08 12.41
N ASN A 359 -14.53 -7.55 11.20
CA ASN A 359 -14.77 -6.14 10.90
C ASN A 359 -16.25 -5.74 11.03
N ASP A 360 -17.14 -6.57 10.51
CA ASP A 360 -18.59 -6.30 10.54
C ASP A 360 -19.15 -6.34 11.99
N SER A 361 -18.58 -7.17 12.86
CA SER A 361 -19.05 -7.35 14.24
C SER A 361 -18.35 -6.46 15.27
N LEU A 362 -17.04 -6.22 15.14
CA LEU A 362 -16.19 -5.53 16.12
C LEU A 362 -15.61 -4.19 15.60
N GLY A 363 -15.88 -3.86 14.36
CA GLY A 363 -15.46 -2.63 13.70
C GLY A 363 -14.03 -2.68 13.10
N HIS A 364 -13.79 -1.82 12.11
CA HIS A 364 -12.52 -1.76 11.38
C HIS A 364 -11.30 -1.49 12.26
N SER A 365 -11.45 -0.68 13.32
CA SER A 365 -10.35 -0.41 14.26
C SER A 365 -9.85 -1.66 14.98
N PHE A 366 -10.75 -2.61 15.28
CA PHE A 366 -10.38 -3.90 15.83
C PHE A 366 -9.63 -4.76 14.81
N GLY A 367 -10.12 -4.80 13.57
CA GLY A 367 -9.47 -5.51 12.46
C GLY A 367 -8.06 -4.99 12.18
N ASP A 368 -7.88 -3.67 12.16
CA ASP A 368 -6.57 -3.03 11.98
C ASP A 368 -5.58 -3.42 13.09
N HIS A 369 -6.04 -3.46 14.34
CA HIS A 369 -5.22 -3.90 15.48
C HIS A 369 -4.86 -5.38 15.40
N LEU A 370 -5.82 -6.21 14.98
CA LEU A 370 -5.60 -7.64 14.76
C LEU A 370 -4.51 -7.85 13.70
N LEU A 371 -4.59 -7.15 12.56
CA LEU A 371 -3.60 -7.23 11.48
C LEU A 371 -2.20 -6.83 11.95
N LYS A 372 -2.06 -5.79 12.78
CA LYS A 372 -0.76 -5.40 13.39
C LYS A 372 -0.18 -6.51 14.26
N ILE A 373 -1.01 -7.09 15.15
CA ILE A 373 -0.58 -8.18 16.04
C ILE A 373 -0.17 -9.42 15.23
N ILE A 374 -0.93 -9.77 14.20
CA ILE A 374 -0.62 -10.89 13.31
C ILE A 374 0.72 -10.65 12.60
N ALA A 375 0.92 -9.46 12.03
CA ALA A 375 2.18 -9.07 11.38
C ALA A 375 3.40 -9.21 12.32
N GLU A 376 3.29 -8.68 13.55
CA GLU A 376 4.33 -8.82 14.56
C GLU A 376 4.62 -10.27 14.95
N ARG A 377 3.56 -11.09 15.10
CA ARG A 377 3.70 -12.51 15.41
C ARG A 377 4.37 -13.26 14.28
N MET A 378 4.04 -12.94 13.03
CA MET A 378 4.69 -13.52 11.85
C MET A 378 6.17 -13.16 11.82
N GLN A 379 6.53 -11.89 12.01
CA GLN A 379 7.92 -11.43 12.05
C GLN A 379 8.73 -12.15 13.13
N LYS A 380 8.17 -12.30 14.33
CA LYS A 380 8.83 -13.04 15.44
C LYS A 380 8.97 -14.53 15.15
N ALA A 381 8.05 -15.14 14.41
CA ALA A 381 8.06 -16.58 14.10
C ALA A 381 9.01 -16.96 12.96
N VAL A 382 9.10 -16.11 11.91
CA VAL A 382 9.82 -16.41 10.66
C VAL A 382 11.05 -15.51 10.46
N GLY A 383 10.99 -14.28 10.92
CA GLY A 383 12.06 -13.27 10.79
C GLY A 383 11.93 -12.42 9.54
N ALA A 384 12.32 -12.93 8.37
CA ALA A 384 12.33 -12.20 7.11
C ALA A 384 11.48 -12.88 6.01
N GLY A 385 11.25 -12.16 4.90
CA GLY A 385 10.51 -12.71 3.75
C GLY A 385 9.00 -12.75 3.94
N ILE A 386 8.45 -11.86 4.78
CA ILE A 386 7.02 -11.73 5.02
C ILE A 386 6.52 -10.46 4.35
N TYR A 387 5.37 -10.55 3.67
CA TYR A 387 4.75 -9.45 2.94
C TYR A 387 3.26 -9.41 3.23
N ARG A 388 2.67 -8.22 3.19
CA ARG A 388 1.22 -8.05 3.18
C ARG A 388 0.76 -7.71 1.76
N MET A 389 -0.14 -8.53 1.21
CA MET A 389 -0.62 -8.37 -0.17
C MET A 389 -1.79 -7.39 -0.28
N GLY A 390 -2.55 -7.23 0.79
CA GLY A 390 -3.72 -6.35 0.93
C GLY A 390 -4.77 -7.01 1.82
N GLY A 391 -5.70 -6.24 2.40
CA GLY A 391 -6.73 -6.80 3.26
C GLY A 391 -6.18 -7.68 4.39
N ASP A 392 -6.60 -8.93 4.42
CA ASP A 392 -6.20 -10.00 5.35
C ASP A 392 -5.20 -11.01 4.75
N GLU A 393 -4.66 -10.70 3.56
CA GLU A 393 -3.74 -11.57 2.82
C GLU A 393 -2.27 -11.29 3.15
N PHE A 394 -1.54 -12.33 3.49
CA PHE A 394 -0.10 -12.29 3.74
C PHE A 394 0.63 -13.32 2.87
N THR A 395 1.88 -13.06 2.54
CA THR A 395 2.76 -14.05 1.91
C THR A 395 4.05 -14.23 2.68
N VAL A 396 4.60 -15.44 2.63
CA VAL A 396 5.92 -15.75 3.17
C VAL A 396 6.75 -16.40 2.07
N LEU A 397 7.89 -15.79 1.76
CA LEU A 397 8.83 -16.26 0.75
C LEU A 397 10.01 -16.92 1.43
N LEU A 398 10.22 -18.19 1.16
CA LEU A 398 11.21 -19.04 1.82
C LEU A 398 12.23 -19.55 0.79
N PRO A 399 13.35 -18.84 0.58
CA PRO A 399 14.42 -19.30 -0.29
C PRO A 399 15.16 -20.49 0.31
N GLU A 400 15.71 -21.36 -0.55
CA GLU A 400 16.55 -22.50 -0.18
C GLU A 400 15.91 -23.46 0.84
N THR A 401 14.56 -23.56 0.79
CA THR A 401 13.79 -24.27 1.81
C THR A 401 13.25 -25.57 1.25
N THR A 402 13.54 -26.69 1.94
CA THR A 402 12.97 -28.00 1.63
C THR A 402 11.51 -28.09 2.10
N ALA A 403 10.74 -29.03 1.54
CA ALA A 403 9.35 -29.26 1.94
C ALA A 403 9.20 -29.47 3.46
N ARG A 404 10.12 -30.21 4.08
CA ARG A 404 10.14 -30.46 5.54
C ARG A 404 10.40 -29.20 6.36
N GLN A 405 11.32 -28.35 5.91
CA GLN A 405 11.58 -27.06 6.58
C GLN A 405 10.40 -26.10 6.45
N ALA A 406 9.74 -26.08 5.29
CA ALA A 406 8.52 -25.30 5.10
C ALA A 406 7.41 -25.75 6.07
N GLU A 407 7.22 -27.06 6.26
CA GLU A 407 6.25 -27.57 7.24
C GLU A 407 6.57 -27.15 8.69
N GLU A 408 7.85 -27.15 9.08
CA GLU A 408 8.24 -26.66 10.40
C GLU A 408 7.98 -25.17 10.59
N ILE A 409 8.20 -24.36 9.54
CA ILE A 409 7.86 -22.92 9.55
C ILE A 409 6.35 -22.74 9.68
N ILE A 410 5.56 -23.50 8.93
CA ILE A 410 4.10 -23.47 9.01
C ILE A 410 3.60 -23.84 10.42
N LYS A 411 4.19 -24.87 11.05
CA LYS A 411 3.88 -25.23 12.44
C LYS A 411 4.21 -24.09 13.42
N LYS A 412 5.36 -23.41 13.22
CA LYS A 412 5.72 -22.22 14.03
C LYS A 412 4.73 -21.08 13.84
N LEU A 413 4.37 -20.77 12.59
CA LEU A 413 3.34 -19.78 12.27
C LEU A 413 2.02 -20.14 12.93
N ARG A 414 1.54 -21.39 12.79
CA ARG A 414 0.29 -21.84 13.41
C ARG A 414 0.32 -21.61 14.93
N ARG A 415 1.37 -22.04 15.62
CA ARG A 415 1.50 -21.83 17.07
C ARG A 415 1.53 -20.35 17.47
N ALA A 416 2.10 -19.48 16.64
CA ALA A 416 2.18 -18.05 16.93
C ALA A 416 0.88 -17.33 16.64
N LEU A 417 0.22 -17.64 15.53
CA LEU A 417 -0.94 -16.92 15.02
C LEU A 417 -2.24 -17.34 15.70
N THR A 418 -2.39 -18.62 16.09
CA THR A 418 -3.61 -19.12 16.78
C THR A 418 -3.64 -18.81 18.28
N ARG A 419 -2.71 -18.00 18.80
CA ARG A 419 -2.79 -17.53 20.19
C ARG A 419 -3.92 -16.51 20.32
N PRO A 420 -4.66 -16.52 21.42
CA PRO A 420 -5.68 -15.51 21.67
C PRO A 420 -5.16 -14.07 21.51
N VAL A 421 -6.02 -13.20 21.01
CA VAL A 421 -5.80 -11.76 20.92
C VAL A 421 -6.84 -11.08 21.78
N THR A 422 -6.40 -10.38 22.84
CA THR A 422 -7.27 -9.64 23.75
C THR A 422 -7.23 -8.16 23.38
N LEU A 423 -8.38 -7.61 22.99
CA LEU A 423 -8.56 -6.19 22.66
C LEU A 423 -9.89 -5.70 23.25
N ASN A 424 -9.85 -4.58 23.96
CA ASN A 424 -11.04 -3.95 24.56
C ASN A 424 -11.95 -4.92 25.35
N ASN A 425 -11.36 -5.81 26.15
CA ASN A 425 -12.03 -6.90 26.90
C ASN A 425 -12.66 -8.02 26.06
N TYR A 426 -12.44 -8.06 24.74
CA TYR A 426 -12.82 -9.18 23.89
C TYR A 426 -11.62 -10.07 23.64
N GLU A 427 -11.79 -11.37 23.84
CA GLU A 427 -10.81 -12.38 23.48
C GLU A 427 -11.21 -12.99 22.14
N TYR A 428 -10.35 -12.88 21.14
CA TYR A 428 -10.53 -13.44 19.81
C TYR A 428 -9.45 -14.47 19.49
N LEU A 429 -9.87 -15.63 19.00
CA LEU A 429 -8.98 -16.70 18.58
C LEU A 429 -8.83 -16.68 17.06
N PRO A 430 -7.69 -16.16 16.51
CA PRO A 430 -7.49 -16.11 15.08
C PRO A 430 -7.34 -17.51 14.47
N SER A 431 -7.92 -17.70 13.30
CA SER A 431 -7.69 -18.82 12.40
C SER A 431 -7.17 -18.30 11.07
N PHE A 432 -6.36 -19.10 10.38
CA PHE A 432 -5.82 -18.74 9.07
C PHE A 432 -5.62 -19.99 8.21
N THR A 433 -5.87 -19.82 6.92
CA THR A 433 -5.70 -20.87 5.91
C THR A 433 -4.44 -20.61 5.10
N VAL A 434 -3.75 -21.64 4.62
CA VAL A 434 -2.47 -21.53 3.89
C VAL A 434 -2.50 -22.32 2.60
N GLY A 435 -2.14 -21.65 1.49
CA GLY A 435 -1.77 -22.27 0.23
C GLY A 435 -0.27 -22.26 0.01
N ILE A 436 0.29 -23.30 -0.55
CA ILE A 436 1.73 -23.52 -0.73
C ILE A 436 2.03 -23.80 -2.20
N SER A 437 3.02 -23.12 -2.75
CA SER A 437 3.59 -23.44 -4.06
C SER A 437 5.12 -23.46 -4.00
N ASP A 438 5.75 -24.26 -4.86
CA ASP A 438 7.20 -24.47 -4.86
C ASP A 438 7.79 -24.24 -6.25
N TYR A 439 8.96 -23.61 -6.29
CA TYR A 439 9.88 -23.59 -7.42
C TYR A 439 10.98 -24.63 -7.21
N PRO A 440 11.40 -25.38 -8.23
CA PRO A 440 10.91 -25.41 -9.61
C PRO A 440 9.76 -26.40 -9.86
N SER A 441 9.31 -27.15 -8.84
CA SER A 441 8.39 -28.29 -9.01
C SER A 441 6.99 -27.89 -9.49
N HIS A 442 6.50 -26.73 -9.08
CA HIS A 442 5.16 -26.26 -9.47
C HIS A 442 5.22 -25.14 -10.50
N ALA A 443 6.11 -24.16 -10.36
CA ALA A 443 6.17 -22.98 -11.21
C ALA A 443 7.60 -22.62 -11.59
N GLN A 444 7.76 -21.89 -12.72
CA GLN A 444 9.05 -21.43 -13.23
C GLN A 444 9.20 -19.90 -13.15
N ASP A 445 8.12 -19.18 -12.83
CA ASP A 445 8.07 -17.73 -12.73
C ASP A 445 7.24 -17.25 -11.54
N ALA A 446 7.42 -15.98 -11.18
CA ALA A 446 6.81 -15.37 -9.99
C ALA A 446 5.28 -15.33 -10.05
N HIS A 447 4.72 -15.02 -11.23
CA HIS A 447 3.27 -14.92 -11.41
C HIS A 447 2.59 -16.28 -11.25
N THR A 448 3.16 -17.30 -11.87
CA THR A 448 2.67 -18.69 -11.78
C THR A 448 2.82 -19.23 -10.35
N LEU A 449 3.94 -18.91 -9.68
CA LEU A 449 4.17 -19.32 -8.30
C LEU A 449 3.09 -18.75 -7.35
N LEU A 450 2.80 -17.44 -7.47
CA LEU A 450 1.76 -16.80 -6.67
C LEU A 450 0.36 -17.35 -7.00
N LYS A 451 0.03 -17.47 -8.28
CA LYS A 451 -1.24 -18.04 -8.75
C LYS A 451 -1.50 -19.43 -8.19
N TYR A 452 -0.47 -20.29 -8.16
CA TYR A 452 -0.61 -21.65 -7.68
C TYR A 452 -0.72 -21.76 -6.15
N ALA A 453 -0.07 -20.85 -5.42
CA ALA A 453 -0.28 -20.73 -3.98
C ALA A 453 -1.71 -20.27 -3.66
N ASP A 454 -2.26 -19.34 -4.42
CA ASP A 454 -3.63 -18.83 -4.27
C ASP A 454 -4.68 -19.94 -4.58
N ILE A 455 -4.50 -20.70 -5.66
CA ILE A 455 -5.36 -21.86 -5.99
C ILE A 455 -5.35 -22.87 -4.84
N ALA A 456 -4.18 -23.16 -4.27
CA ALA A 456 -4.06 -24.08 -3.15
C ALA A 456 -4.74 -23.54 -1.89
N LEU A 457 -4.64 -22.23 -1.63
CA LEU A 457 -5.32 -21.52 -0.54
C LEU A 457 -6.84 -21.63 -0.66
N HIS A 458 -7.36 -21.32 -1.86
CA HIS A 458 -8.80 -21.38 -2.11
C HIS A 458 -9.35 -22.78 -1.85
N ARG A 459 -8.65 -23.81 -2.33
CA ARG A 459 -9.04 -25.20 -2.08
C ARG A 459 -9.00 -25.58 -0.59
N ALA A 460 -7.98 -25.12 0.13
CA ALA A 460 -7.89 -25.34 1.56
C ALA A 460 -9.09 -24.73 2.33
N LYS A 461 -9.56 -23.52 1.91
CA LYS A 461 -10.74 -22.87 2.47
C LYS A 461 -12.04 -23.66 2.20
N GLU A 462 -12.19 -24.21 1.00
CA GLU A 462 -13.37 -25.04 0.64
C GLU A 462 -13.44 -26.32 1.48
N GLU A 463 -12.30 -26.96 1.76
CA GLU A 463 -12.25 -28.19 2.53
C GLU A 463 -12.50 -27.97 4.03
N GLN A 464 -11.74 -27.05 4.59
CA GLN A 464 -11.88 -26.66 6.01
C GLN A 464 -11.16 -25.35 6.30
N ALA A 465 -11.83 -24.40 6.95
CA ALA A 465 -11.19 -23.21 7.48
C ALA A 465 -10.04 -23.62 8.43
N GLY A 466 -8.91 -22.92 8.35
CA GLY A 466 -7.68 -23.28 9.05
C GLY A 466 -6.87 -24.40 8.39
N GLY A 467 -7.22 -24.79 7.16
CA GLY A 467 -6.55 -25.82 6.37
C GLY A 467 -5.19 -25.37 5.82
N ILE A 468 -4.39 -26.33 5.43
CA ILE A 468 -3.10 -26.10 4.74
C ILE A 468 -3.07 -27.01 3.51
N ARG A 469 -2.88 -26.41 2.35
CA ARG A 469 -2.78 -27.17 1.09
C ARG A 469 -1.54 -26.77 0.31
N ARG A 470 -0.85 -27.76 -0.20
CA ARG A 470 0.20 -27.62 -1.21
C ARG A 470 -0.45 -27.74 -2.59
N PHE A 471 -0.01 -26.93 -3.52
CA PHE A 471 -0.50 -26.99 -4.91
C PHE A 471 -0.26 -28.39 -5.50
N ASP A 472 -1.27 -28.84 -6.21
CA ASP A 472 -1.24 -30.02 -7.08
C ASP A 472 -1.82 -29.63 -8.42
N PRO A 473 -1.22 -30.00 -9.56
CA PRO A 473 -1.78 -29.72 -10.88
C PRO A 473 -3.24 -30.16 -11.07
N ALA A 474 -3.72 -31.15 -10.31
CA ALA A 474 -5.12 -31.55 -10.30
C ALA A 474 -6.03 -30.40 -9.80
N LEU A 475 -5.58 -29.57 -8.83
CA LEU A 475 -6.34 -28.44 -8.33
C LEU A 475 -6.62 -27.39 -9.40
N ALA A 476 -5.61 -27.07 -10.20
CA ALA A 476 -5.76 -26.10 -11.30
C ALA A 476 -6.75 -26.63 -12.38
N ARG A 477 -6.68 -27.92 -12.70
CA ARG A 477 -7.62 -28.54 -13.63
C ARG A 477 -9.04 -28.52 -13.09
N ASN A 478 -9.23 -28.85 -11.81
CA ASN A 478 -10.55 -28.83 -11.17
C ASN A 478 -11.15 -27.42 -11.14
N LEU A 479 -10.35 -26.40 -10.83
CA LEU A 479 -10.81 -25.02 -10.84
C LEU A 479 -11.21 -24.55 -12.25
N ALA A 480 -10.39 -24.86 -13.26
CA ALA A 480 -10.73 -24.53 -14.66
C ALA A 480 -12.01 -25.25 -15.09
N HIS A 481 -12.17 -26.53 -14.69
CA HIS A 481 -13.39 -27.30 -14.94
C HIS A 481 -14.63 -26.68 -14.27
N LYS A 482 -14.52 -26.25 -13.00
CA LYS A 482 -15.61 -25.61 -12.25
C LYS A 482 -16.04 -24.28 -12.92
N VAL A 483 -15.08 -23.44 -13.33
CA VAL A 483 -15.36 -22.17 -14.03
C VAL A 483 -16.06 -22.42 -15.38
N GLN A 484 -15.60 -23.41 -16.14
CA GLN A 484 -16.23 -23.77 -17.40
C GLN A 484 -17.65 -24.30 -17.16
N LEU A 485 -17.82 -25.19 -16.18
CA LEU A 485 -19.11 -25.78 -15.83
C LEU A 485 -20.12 -24.73 -15.39
N GLU A 486 -19.67 -23.68 -14.66
CA GLU A 486 -20.54 -22.56 -14.28
C GLU A 486 -21.07 -21.81 -15.50
N SER A 487 -20.19 -21.52 -16.46
CA SER A 487 -20.58 -20.86 -17.71
C SER A 487 -21.57 -21.69 -18.51
N ASP A 488 -21.33 -23.00 -18.58
CA ASP A 488 -22.19 -23.94 -19.30
C ASP A 488 -23.54 -24.09 -18.58
N LEU A 489 -23.54 -24.15 -17.24
CA LEU A 489 -24.76 -24.22 -16.43
C LEU A 489 -25.65 -22.98 -16.61
N ARG A 490 -25.06 -21.79 -16.65
CA ARG A 490 -25.81 -20.55 -16.89
C ARG A 490 -26.52 -20.58 -18.23
N ARG A 491 -25.82 -20.99 -19.27
CA ARG A 491 -26.43 -21.19 -20.62
C ARG A 491 -27.53 -22.26 -20.62
N ALA A 492 -27.29 -23.37 -19.92
CA ALA A 492 -28.28 -24.45 -19.81
C ALA A 492 -29.58 -24.02 -19.13
N VAL A 493 -29.46 -23.17 -18.07
CA VAL A 493 -30.64 -22.57 -17.40
C VAL A 493 -31.42 -21.67 -18.35
N GLU A 494 -30.74 -20.82 -19.12
CA GLU A 494 -31.37 -19.94 -20.11
C GLU A 494 -32.05 -20.73 -21.25
N GLN A 495 -31.43 -21.82 -21.69
CA GLN A 495 -31.92 -22.68 -22.77
C GLN A 495 -32.85 -23.78 -22.31
N GLN A 496 -33.09 -23.91 -21.00
CA GLN A 496 -33.87 -24.98 -20.39
C GLN A 496 -33.40 -26.40 -20.82
N ALA A 497 -32.07 -26.60 -20.87
CA ALA A 497 -31.46 -27.85 -21.35
C ALA A 497 -31.46 -28.97 -20.28
N PHE A 498 -32.52 -29.04 -19.47
CA PHE A 498 -32.68 -30.05 -18.46
C PHE A 498 -33.86 -30.97 -18.76
N THR A 499 -33.81 -32.16 -18.12
CA THR A 499 -34.93 -33.10 -18.14
C THR A 499 -35.18 -33.64 -16.75
N LEU A 500 -36.42 -34.03 -16.44
CA LEU A 500 -36.73 -34.73 -15.21
C LEU A 500 -36.79 -36.24 -15.49
N HIS A 501 -36.05 -36.97 -14.65
CA HIS A 501 -36.24 -38.42 -14.53
C HIS A 501 -37.05 -38.67 -13.27
N TYR A 502 -37.83 -39.73 -13.29
CA TYR A 502 -38.76 -40.09 -12.22
C TYR A 502 -38.38 -41.46 -11.66
N GLN A 503 -38.32 -41.57 -10.32
CA GLN A 503 -38.07 -42.81 -9.62
C GLN A 503 -39.27 -43.18 -8.78
N LEU A 504 -39.69 -44.45 -8.86
CA LEU A 504 -40.89 -44.94 -8.12
C LEU A 504 -40.63 -45.02 -6.62
N LYS A 505 -41.61 -44.54 -5.87
CA LYS A 505 -41.84 -44.83 -4.45
C LYS A 505 -42.99 -45.82 -4.35
N VAL A 506 -42.80 -46.90 -3.63
CA VAL A 506 -43.79 -47.95 -3.51
C VAL A 506 -44.18 -48.13 -2.04
N ASP A 507 -45.42 -48.54 -1.81
CA ASP A 507 -45.89 -49.03 -0.51
C ASP A 507 -45.11 -50.27 -0.10
N SER A 508 -44.63 -50.33 1.11
CA SER A 508 -43.72 -51.40 1.57
C SER A 508 -44.34 -52.80 1.57
N ARG A 509 -45.67 -52.90 1.74
CA ARG A 509 -46.37 -54.18 1.86
C ARG A 509 -46.97 -54.63 0.53
N SER A 510 -47.60 -53.73 -0.21
CA SER A 510 -48.26 -54.06 -1.48
C SER A 510 -47.34 -53.93 -2.69
N HIS A 511 -46.24 -53.23 -2.52
CA HIS A 511 -45.29 -52.82 -3.60
C HIS A 511 -46.01 -52.03 -4.72
N GLN A 512 -47.17 -51.43 -4.46
CA GLN A 512 -47.86 -50.60 -5.41
C GLN A 512 -47.24 -49.19 -5.43
N PRO A 513 -47.16 -48.53 -6.56
CA PRO A 513 -46.69 -47.14 -6.65
C PRO A 513 -47.55 -46.18 -5.83
N VAL A 514 -46.96 -45.42 -4.94
CA VAL A 514 -47.60 -44.37 -4.11
C VAL A 514 -47.15 -42.97 -4.49
N GLY A 515 -46.06 -42.87 -5.19
CA GLY A 515 -45.49 -41.62 -5.67
C GLY A 515 -44.21 -41.81 -6.51
N VAL A 516 -43.63 -40.72 -6.92
CA VAL A 516 -42.34 -40.66 -7.63
C VAL A 516 -41.50 -39.52 -7.11
N GLU A 517 -40.22 -39.68 -7.14
CA GLU A 517 -39.27 -38.56 -6.95
C GLU A 517 -38.83 -38.01 -8.31
N ALA A 518 -38.91 -36.69 -8.47
CA ALA A 518 -38.46 -35.97 -9.66
C ALA A 518 -36.99 -35.57 -9.54
N LEU A 519 -36.17 -36.20 -10.29
CA LEU A 519 -34.71 -36.08 -10.26
C LEU A 519 -34.22 -35.34 -11.53
N ILE A 520 -33.67 -34.14 -11.34
CA ILE A 520 -33.16 -33.35 -12.46
C ILE A 520 -31.95 -34.02 -13.13
N ARG A 521 -31.88 -33.91 -14.46
CA ARG A 521 -30.76 -34.36 -15.28
C ARG A 521 -30.36 -33.25 -16.22
N TRP A 522 -29.06 -33.03 -16.36
CA TRP A 522 -28.52 -32.04 -17.26
C TRP A 522 -27.90 -32.76 -18.49
N ASN A 523 -28.50 -32.57 -19.65
CA ASN A 523 -27.99 -33.11 -20.90
C ASN A 523 -27.07 -32.09 -21.58
N HIS A 524 -25.77 -32.21 -21.32
CA HIS A 524 -24.78 -31.31 -21.87
C HIS A 524 -24.45 -31.75 -23.32
N PRO A 525 -24.42 -30.83 -24.32
CA PRO A 525 -24.25 -31.18 -25.72
C PRO A 525 -22.91 -31.88 -26.04
N GLU A 526 -21.84 -31.53 -25.32
CA GLU A 526 -20.51 -32.09 -25.55
C GLU A 526 -20.10 -33.17 -24.54
N ARG A 527 -20.62 -33.09 -23.30
CA ARG A 527 -20.21 -33.97 -22.18
C ARG A 527 -21.19 -35.08 -21.88
N GLY A 528 -22.34 -35.08 -22.59
CA GLY A 528 -23.41 -36.00 -22.27
C GLY A 528 -24.16 -35.67 -21.00
N MET A 529 -24.64 -36.67 -20.28
CA MET A 529 -25.40 -36.45 -19.04
C MET A 529 -24.48 -36.12 -17.85
N ILE A 530 -24.60 -34.91 -17.34
CA ILE A 530 -23.89 -34.44 -16.12
C ILE A 530 -24.75 -34.80 -14.90
N PRO A 531 -24.18 -35.47 -13.88
CA PRO A 531 -24.93 -35.90 -12.71
C PRO A 531 -25.25 -34.72 -11.77
N PRO A 532 -26.40 -34.74 -11.04
CA PRO A 532 -26.80 -33.67 -10.11
C PRO A 532 -25.74 -33.33 -9.06
N GLY A 533 -25.02 -34.31 -8.54
CA GLY A 533 -23.95 -34.10 -7.54
C GLY A 533 -22.82 -33.20 -8.02
N GLU A 534 -22.65 -33.02 -9.32
CA GLU A 534 -21.62 -32.13 -9.92
C GLU A 534 -22.11 -30.70 -10.11
N PHE A 535 -23.38 -30.48 -10.55
CA PHE A 535 -23.85 -29.15 -10.89
C PHE A 535 -24.79 -28.50 -9.83
N ILE A 536 -25.48 -29.27 -8.99
CA ILE A 536 -26.35 -28.71 -7.95
C ILE A 536 -25.58 -27.86 -6.93
N PRO A 537 -24.44 -28.32 -6.35
CA PRO A 537 -23.65 -27.48 -5.45
C PRO A 537 -23.20 -26.17 -6.13
N LEU A 538 -22.81 -26.23 -7.41
CA LEU A 538 -22.44 -25.06 -8.17
C LEU A 538 -23.64 -24.12 -8.42
N ALA A 539 -24.81 -24.66 -8.72
CA ALA A 539 -26.05 -23.89 -8.84
C ALA A 539 -26.42 -23.18 -7.53
N GLU A 540 -26.21 -23.83 -6.39
CA GLU A 540 -26.42 -23.24 -5.07
C GLU A 540 -25.42 -22.10 -4.79
N GLU A 541 -24.13 -22.29 -5.02
CA GLU A 541 -23.09 -21.28 -4.83
C GLU A 541 -23.36 -20.04 -5.70
N THR A 542 -23.72 -20.22 -6.96
CA THR A 542 -23.91 -19.14 -7.93
C THR A 542 -25.32 -18.52 -7.91
N GLY A 543 -26.28 -19.14 -7.22
CA GLY A 543 -27.66 -18.71 -7.19
C GLY A 543 -28.52 -19.19 -8.36
N LEU A 544 -27.96 -19.92 -9.30
CA LEU A 544 -28.68 -20.50 -10.41
C LEU A 544 -29.68 -21.58 -9.99
N ILE A 545 -29.57 -22.07 -8.74
CA ILE A 545 -30.53 -23.01 -8.14
C ILE A 545 -31.96 -22.43 -8.06
N LEU A 546 -32.12 -21.10 -8.03
CA LEU A 546 -33.43 -20.47 -7.96
C LEU A 546 -34.21 -20.60 -9.29
N PRO A 547 -33.71 -20.12 -10.45
CA PRO A 547 -34.41 -20.32 -11.72
C PRO A 547 -34.47 -21.80 -12.12
N LEU A 548 -33.48 -22.61 -11.74
CA LEU A 548 -33.50 -24.04 -11.98
C LEU A 548 -34.63 -24.73 -11.21
N GLY A 549 -34.80 -24.39 -9.93
CA GLY A 549 -35.86 -24.92 -9.09
C GLY A 549 -37.25 -24.49 -9.53
N ASP A 550 -37.43 -23.27 -10.05
CA ASP A 550 -38.67 -22.83 -10.66
C ASP A 550 -39.04 -23.71 -11.87
N TRP A 551 -38.07 -23.98 -12.75
CA TRP A 551 -38.27 -24.85 -13.90
C TRP A 551 -38.65 -26.28 -13.45
N VAL A 552 -37.96 -26.85 -12.46
CA VAL A 552 -38.25 -28.19 -11.90
C VAL A 552 -39.70 -28.22 -11.35
N MET A 553 -40.08 -27.22 -10.55
CA MET A 553 -41.39 -27.11 -9.93
C MET A 553 -42.50 -27.06 -10.98
N HIS A 554 -42.39 -26.19 -11.98
CA HIS A 554 -43.37 -26.10 -13.07
C HIS A 554 -43.48 -27.41 -13.87
N THR A 555 -42.35 -28.05 -14.18
CA THR A 555 -42.31 -29.29 -14.95
C THR A 555 -42.95 -30.45 -14.15
N ALA A 556 -42.60 -30.56 -12.84
CA ALA A 556 -43.16 -31.58 -11.98
C ALA A 556 -44.68 -31.40 -11.72
N CYS A 557 -45.14 -30.17 -11.52
CA CYS A 557 -46.59 -29.87 -11.39
C CYS A 557 -47.37 -30.23 -12.67
N ASN A 558 -46.81 -29.92 -13.85
CA ASN A 558 -47.43 -30.29 -15.11
C ASN A 558 -47.50 -31.82 -15.26
N GLN A 559 -46.46 -32.55 -14.86
CA GLN A 559 -46.43 -34.00 -14.95
C GLN A 559 -47.42 -34.66 -13.94
N ALA A 560 -47.51 -34.15 -12.72
CA ALA A 560 -48.46 -34.61 -11.73
C ALA A 560 -49.91 -34.46 -12.24
N ARG A 561 -50.21 -33.32 -12.88
CA ARG A 561 -51.54 -33.08 -13.50
C ARG A 561 -51.82 -34.03 -14.67
N ALA A 562 -50.81 -34.31 -15.53
CA ALA A 562 -50.94 -35.24 -16.62
C ALA A 562 -51.26 -36.67 -16.14
N TRP A 563 -50.60 -37.14 -15.08
CA TRP A 563 -50.89 -38.44 -14.46
C TRP A 563 -52.28 -38.51 -13.81
N GLU A 564 -52.65 -37.43 -13.09
CA GLU A 564 -54.01 -37.33 -12.54
C GLU A 564 -55.08 -37.46 -13.64
N GLN A 565 -54.93 -36.74 -14.76
CA GLN A 565 -55.86 -36.80 -15.87
C GLN A 565 -55.85 -38.17 -16.58
N ALA A 566 -54.74 -38.88 -16.54
CA ALA A 566 -54.65 -40.26 -17.00
C ALA A 566 -55.26 -41.29 -16.03
N GLY A 567 -55.80 -40.85 -14.90
CA GLY A 567 -56.38 -41.71 -13.88
C GLY A 567 -55.37 -42.40 -12.95
N ILE A 568 -54.13 -41.94 -12.94
CA ILE A 568 -53.05 -42.48 -12.13
C ILE A 568 -52.51 -41.34 -11.22
N PRO A 569 -53.25 -40.92 -10.15
CA PRO A 569 -52.82 -39.81 -9.31
C PRO A 569 -51.63 -40.21 -8.44
N LEU A 570 -50.39 -39.91 -8.92
CA LEU A 570 -49.18 -40.14 -8.20
C LEU A 570 -48.66 -38.83 -7.60
N ARG A 571 -48.17 -38.90 -6.36
CA ARG A 571 -47.46 -37.77 -5.75
C ARG A 571 -46.10 -37.63 -6.38
N VAL A 572 -45.74 -36.40 -6.76
CA VAL A 572 -44.43 -36.05 -7.31
C VAL A 572 -43.64 -35.27 -6.26
N SER A 573 -42.59 -35.89 -5.71
CA SER A 573 -41.69 -35.25 -4.76
C SER A 573 -40.59 -34.52 -5.49
N ILE A 574 -40.24 -33.31 -5.04
CA ILE A 574 -39.25 -32.41 -5.62
C ILE A 574 -38.26 -32.03 -4.55
N ASN A 575 -36.97 -32.15 -4.84
CA ASN A 575 -35.87 -31.69 -3.98
C ASN A 575 -35.82 -30.15 -3.93
N VAL A 576 -35.81 -29.57 -2.72
CA VAL A 576 -35.76 -28.12 -2.46
C VAL A 576 -34.52 -27.76 -1.66
N SER A 577 -33.69 -26.92 -2.24
CA SER A 577 -32.43 -26.46 -1.57
C SER A 577 -32.72 -25.50 -0.41
N ALA A 578 -31.77 -25.43 0.54
CA ALA A 578 -31.84 -24.46 1.64
C ALA A 578 -31.97 -23.01 1.13
N ARG A 579 -31.31 -22.69 0.01
CA ARG A 579 -31.36 -21.34 -0.58
C ARG A 579 -32.74 -20.99 -1.16
N GLN A 580 -33.43 -21.95 -1.70
CA GLN A 580 -34.84 -21.78 -2.16
C GLN A 580 -35.80 -21.62 -0.97
N LEU A 581 -35.65 -22.45 0.07
CA LEU A 581 -36.48 -22.41 1.29
C LEU A 581 -36.46 -21.03 1.97
N LEU A 582 -35.34 -20.32 1.88
CA LEU A 582 -35.13 -18.98 2.46
C LEU A 582 -35.68 -17.83 1.60
N GLN A 583 -36.12 -18.09 0.37
CA GLN A 583 -36.68 -17.03 -0.46
C GLN A 583 -38.04 -16.56 0.08
N PRO A 584 -38.20 -15.24 0.28
CA PRO A 584 -39.45 -14.69 0.81
C PRO A 584 -40.67 -14.96 -0.09
N ASP A 585 -40.43 -15.18 -1.38
CA ASP A 585 -41.44 -15.37 -2.42
C ASP A 585 -41.68 -16.83 -2.80
N LEU A 586 -41.08 -17.83 -2.13
CA LEU A 586 -41.23 -19.25 -2.43
C LEU A 586 -42.71 -19.66 -2.42
N GLN A 587 -43.46 -19.24 -1.42
CA GLN A 587 -44.91 -19.54 -1.32
C GLN A 587 -45.68 -19.04 -2.56
N GLN A 588 -45.37 -17.86 -3.05
CA GLN A 588 -46.01 -17.29 -4.25
C GLN A 588 -45.63 -18.05 -5.52
N ARG A 589 -44.36 -18.48 -5.64
CA ARG A 589 -43.87 -19.30 -6.77
C ARG A 589 -44.59 -20.65 -6.80
N VAL A 590 -44.69 -21.33 -5.69
CA VAL A 590 -45.45 -22.59 -5.55
C VAL A 590 -46.89 -22.39 -5.98
N GLN A 591 -47.56 -21.38 -5.45
CA GLN A 591 -48.94 -21.07 -5.81
C GLN A 591 -49.10 -20.76 -7.31
N SER A 592 -48.12 -20.08 -7.92
CA SER A 592 -48.11 -19.81 -9.34
C SER A 592 -47.96 -21.10 -10.17
N ALA A 593 -47.05 -21.99 -9.78
CA ALA A 593 -46.84 -23.27 -10.47
C ALA A 593 -48.07 -24.16 -10.41
N LEU A 594 -48.72 -24.26 -9.24
CA LEU A 594 -49.97 -25.01 -9.07
C LEU A 594 -51.14 -24.42 -9.89
N ARG A 595 -51.28 -23.11 -9.92
CA ARG A 595 -52.32 -22.45 -10.73
C ARG A 595 -52.08 -22.61 -12.23
N CYS A 596 -50.84 -22.47 -12.72
CA CYS A 596 -50.53 -22.60 -14.12
C CYS A 596 -50.74 -24.04 -14.63
N SER A 597 -50.36 -25.05 -13.85
CA SER A 597 -50.51 -26.46 -14.21
C SER A 597 -51.90 -27.01 -13.96
N GLY A 598 -52.63 -26.44 -13.01
CA GLY A 598 -53.88 -27.01 -12.50
C GLY A 598 -53.66 -28.28 -11.68
N ALA A 599 -52.47 -28.55 -11.19
CA ALA A 599 -52.17 -29.69 -10.33
C ALA A 599 -52.80 -29.53 -8.94
N ARG A 600 -53.21 -30.60 -8.35
CA ARG A 600 -53.69 -30.63 -6.95
C ARG A 600 -52.45 -30.51 -6.02
N PRO A 601 -52.54 -29.67 -4.98
CA PRO A 601 -51.42 -29.48 -4.05
C PRO A 601 -50.96 -30.77 -3.34
N ASP A 602 -51.90 -31.66 -2.98
CA ASP A 602 -51.62 -32.92 -2.31
C ASP A 602 -50.88 -33.97 -3.16
N LEU A 603 -50.81 -33.72 -4.47
CA LEU A 603 -49.99 -34.52 -5.40
C LEU A 603 -48.58 -33.97 -5.58
N ILE A 604 -48.21 -32.88 -4.88
CA ILE A 604 -46.85 -32.30 -4.90
C ILE A 604 -46.23 -32.48 -3.53
N GLY A 605 -45.02 -33.05 -3.50
CA GLY A 605 -44.18 -33.21 -2.30
C GLY A 605 -42.91 -32.39 -2.42
N PHE A 606 -42.43 -31.84 -1.30
CA PHE A 606 -41.13 -31.22 -1.21
C PHE A 606 -40.21 -32.02 -0.28
N GLU A 607 -39.04 -32.37 -0.78
CA GLU A 607 -37.98 -33.05 -0.06
C GLU A 607 -36.95 -32.03 0.42
N LEU A 608 -36.59 -32.06 1.69
CA LEU A 608 -35.73 -31.09 2.37
C LEU A 608 -34.70 -31.84 3.16
N THR A 609 -33.44 -31.54 3.00
CA THR A 609 -32.37 -32.17 3.79
C THR A 609 -32.40 -31.68 5.25
N GLU A 610 -32.00 -32.54 6.18
CA GLU A 610 -31.86 -32.22 7.61
C GLU A 610 -31.02 -30.94 7.84
N THR A 611 -29.89 -30.80 7.15
CA THR A 611 -28.98 -29.64 7.24
C THR A 611 -29.64 -28.33 6.82
N ALA A 612 -30.53 -28.35 5.83
CA ALA A 612 -31.26 -27.17 5.36
C ALA A 612 -32.20 -26.61 6.43
N LEU A 613 -32.85 -27.49 7.19
CA LEU A 613 -33.77 -27.12 8.26
C LEU A 613 -33.04 -26.57 9.50
N LEU A 614 -31.95 -27.22 9.94
CA LEU A 614 -31.27 -26.88 11.18
C LEU A 614 -30.54 -25.53 11.13
N LYS A 615 -30.00 -25.14 9.97
CA LYS A 615 -29.25 -23.88 9.80
C LYS A 615 -30.14 -22.63 9.90
N HIS A 616 -31.43 -22.72 9.67
CA HIS A 616 -32.29 -21.55 9.42
C HIS A 616 -33.50 -21.39 10.35
N GLY A 617 -33.72 -22.29 11.27
CA GLY A 617 -34.65 -22.19 12.43
C GLY A 617 -36.00 -21.56 12.12
N LYS A 618 -36.34 -20.46 12.81
CA LYS A 618 -37.67 -19.81 12.73
C LYS A 618 -38.09 -19.30 11.34
N SER A 619 -37.11 -19.00 10.44
CA SER A 619 -37.46 -18.56 9.09
C SER A 619 -37.94 -19.73 8.23
N ALA A 620 -37.26 -20.87 8.32
CA ALA A 620 -37.69 -22.10 7.64
C ALA A 620 -39.07 -22.58 8.14
N GLU A 621 -39.28 -22.55 9.46
CA GLU A 621 -40.56 -22.93 10.08
C GLU A 621 -41.77 -22.19 9.50
N ARG A 622 -41.70 -20.87 9.34
CA ARG A 622 -42.76 -20.07 8.75
C ARG A 622 -43.05 -20.45 7.30
N THR A 623 -42.01 -20.66 6.51
CA THR A 623 -42.13 -21.03 5.10
C THR A 623 -42.79 -22.43 4.97
N LEU A 624 -42.36 -23.40 5.79
CA LEU A 624 -42.89 -24.75 5.79
C LEU A 624 -44.38 -24.78 6.19
N ASN A 625 -44.76 -24.07 7.25
CA ASN A 625 -46.15 -23.97 7.65
C ASN A 625 -47.02 -23.36 6.54
N ALA A 626 -46.54 -22.31 5.87
CA ALA A 626 -47.26 -21.70 4.76
C ALA A 626 -47.41 -22.64 3.54
N LEU A 627 -46.46 -23.56 3.30
CA LEU A 627 -46.56 -24.60 2.28
C LEU A 627 -47.57 -25.69 2.69
N LYS A 628 -47.54 -26.08 3.97
CA LYS A 628 -48.57 -27.01 4.51
C LYS A 628 -49.99 -26.47 4.39
N ASP A 629 -50.20 -25.18 4.68
CA ASP A 629 -51.49 -24.52 4.53
C ASP A 629 -52.01 -24.53 3.07
N GLN A 630 -51.08 -24.65 2.09
CA GLN A 630 -51.44 -24.84 0.69
C GLN A 630 -51.70 -26.30 0.31
N GLY A 631 -51.49 -27.26 1.22
CA GLY A 631 -51.72 -28.69 1.01
C GLY A 631 -50.53 -29.44 0.43
N ILE A 632 -49.34 -28.84 0.41
CA ILE A 632 -48.08 -29.48 -0.06
C ILE A 632 -47.65 -30.55 0.97
N TRP A 633 -47.23 -31.70 0.47
CA TRP A 633 -46.64 -32.78 1.25
C TRP A 633 -45.17 -32.50 1.53
N LEU A 634 -44.73 -32.60 2.79
CA LEU A 634 -43.36 -32.29 3.20
C LEU A 634 -42.61 -33.55 3.64
N GLU A 635 -41.44 -33.81 3.08
CA GLU A 635 -40.61 -34.96 3.38
C GLU A 635 -39.24 -34.49 3.86
N LEU A 636 -38.71 -35.13 4.91
CA LEU A 636 -37.37 -34.90 5.42
C LEU A 636 -36.41 -35.93 4.84
N ASP A 637 -35.43 -35.47 4.11
CA ASP A 637 -34.45 -36.29 3.40
C ASP A 637 -33.12 -36.46 4.13
N ASP A 638 -32.33 -37.50 3.80
CA ASP A 638 -31.01 -37.81 4.34
C ASP A 638 -30.97 -37.94 5.86
N PHE A 639 -32.05 -38.44 6.49
CA PHE A 639 -32.14 -38.50 7.94
C PHE A 639 -31.15 -39.46 8.58
N GLY A 640 -30.43 -38.95 9.60
CA GLY A 640 -29.40 -39.68 10.36
C GLY A 640 -27.97 -39.41 9.98
N THR A 641 -27.72 -38.64 8.94
CA THR A 641 -26.36 -38.25 8.52
C THR A 641 -25.88 -36.96 9.22
N GLY A 642 -26.77 -36.24 9.92
CA GLY A 642 -26.52 -34.95 10.58
C GLY A 642 -26.71 -34.98 12.10
N PHE A 643 -26.60 -33.82 12.75
CA PHE A 643 -26.90 -33.61 14.17
C PHE A 643 -28.39 -33.31 14.37
N SER A 644 -29.24 -34.34 14.38
CA SER A 644 -30.71 -34.17 14.55
C SER A 644 -31.04 -33.58 15.91
N SER A 645 -31.59 -32.36 15.91
CA SER A 645 -32.29 -31.86 17.08
C SER A 645 -33.74 -32.37 17.07
N LEU A 646 -34.06 -33.41 17.83
CA LEU A 646 -35.40 -33.94 18.02
C LEU A 646 -36.42 -32.85 18.42
N VAL A 647 -35.95 -31.80 19.11
CA VAL A 647 -36.77 -30.63 19.47
C VAL A 647 -37.19 -29.83 18.23
N ALA A 648 -36.32 -29.70 17.26
CA ALA A 648 -36.61 -28.99 16.00
C ALA A 648 -37.59 -29.80 15.13
N LEU A 649 -37.41 -31.09 15.01
CA LEU A 649 -38.34 -31.97 14.27
C LEU A 649 -39.77 -31.89 14.78
N ARG A 650 -39.97 -31.77 16.08
CA ARG A 650 -41.29 -31.63 16.67
C ARG A 650 -42.01 -30.32 16.29
N SER A 651 -41.27 -29.27 15.96
CA SER A 651 -41.82 -27.97 15.60
C SER A 651 -42.21 -27.85 14.12
N TYR A 652 -41.71 -28.76 13.26
CA TYR A 652 -42.02 -28.78 11.84
C TYR A 652 -43.18 -29.77 11.55
N GLN A 653 -44.16 -29.36 10.74
CA GLN A 653 -45.25 -30.24 10.30
C GLN A 653 -44.80 -31.08 9.09
N ILE A 654 -43.91 -32.04 9.32
CA ILE A 654 -43.38 -32.95 8.30
C ILE A 654 -44.28 -34.17 8.18
N ASP A 655 -44.57 -34.60 6.95
CA ASP A 655 -45.46 -35.73 6.66
C ASP A 655 -44.71 -37.06 6.56
N ALA A 656 -43.48 -37.03 6.06
CA ALA A 656 -42.70 -38.25 5.91
C ALA A 656 -41.20 -38.02 6.22
N LEU A 657 -40.54 -39.07 6.63
CA LEU A 657 -39.13 -39.15 6.92
C LEU A 657 -38.49 -40.21 6.04
N LYS A 658 -37.39 -39.86 5.33
CA LYS A 658 -36.65 -40.76 4.47
C LYS A 658 -35.39 -41.20 5.18
N ILE A 659 -35.19 -42.52 5.27
CA ILE A 659 -33.98 -43.14 5.84
C ILE A 659 -32.91 -43.18 4.75
N ASP A 660 -31.78 -42.53 5.00
CA ASP A 660 -30.66 -42.46 4.03
C ASP A 660 -30.15 -43.87 3.64
N ARG A 661 -29.74 -43.99 2.37
CA ARG A 661 -29.13 -45.21 1.79
C ARG A 661 -28.00 -45.78 2.64
N LEU A 662 -27.18 -44.97 3.34
CA LEU A 662 -26.09 -45.42 4.18
C LEU A 662 -26.51 -46.45 5.25
N PHE A 663 -27.78 -46.35 5.75
CA PHE A 663 -28.31 -47.27 6.74
C PHE A 663 -29.09 -48.46 6.15
N VAL A 664 -29.43 -48.36 4.86
CA VAL A 664 -30.23 -49.37 4.14
C VAL A 664 -29.32 -50.35 3.36
N HIS A 665 -28.21 -49.86 2.85
CA HIS A 665 -27.30 -50.66 2.00
C HIS A 665 -26.65 -51.80 2.84
N ASN A 666 -26.79 -53.04 2.38
CA ASN A 666 -26.36 -54.25 3.07
C ASN A 666 -26.96 -54.43 4.48
N LEU A 667 -28.21 -53.99 4.67
CA LEU A 667 -28.90 -54.07 5.94
C LEU A 667 -29.16 -55.54 6.35
N GLU A 668 -28.63 -55.92 7.52
CA GLU A 668 -28.78 -57.26 8.12
C GLU A 668 -29.50 -57.13 9.47
N ARG A 669 -30.31 -58.15 9.85
CA ARG A 669 -31.12 -58.15 11.09
C ARG A 669 -30.35 -57.88 12.37
N THR A 670 -29.10 -58.27 12.43
CA THR A 670 -28.25 -58.17 13.58
C THR A 670 -27.24 -57.02 13.53
N SER A 671 -27.28 -56.23 12.47
CA SER A 671 -26.37 -55.07 12.28
C SER A 671 -26.74 -53.89 13.21
N ASN A 672 -25.76 -53.06 13.51
CA ASN A 672 -26.03 -51.80 14.22
C ASN A 672 -26.98 -50.89 13.40
N ASP A 673 -26.89 -50.98 12.09
CA ASP A 673 -27.75 -50.19 11.20
C ASP A 673 -29.23 -50.60 11.33
N ALA A 674 -29.55 -51.90 11.51
CA ALA A 674 -30.91 -52.38 11.80
C ALA A 674 -31.45 -51.83 13.12
N ALA A 675 -30.62 -51.63 14.12
CA ALA A 675 -31.03 -51.00 15.38
C ALA A 675 -31.33 -49.52 15.19
N ILE A 676 -30.50 -48.83 14.39
CA ILE A 676 -30.68 -47.41 14.02
C ILE A 676 -31.99 -47.25 13.21
N VAL A 677 -32.16 -48.04 12.15
CA VAL A 677 -33.37 -48.01 11.29
C VAL A 677 -34.65 -48.26 12.12
N ARG A 678 -34.63 -49.22 13.01
CA ARG A 678 -35.77 -49.48 13.95
C ARG A 678 -36.05 -48.31 14.85
N GLY A 679 -35.01 -47.65 15.37
CA GLY A 679 -35.15 -46.44 16.18
C GLY A 679 -35.76 -45.26 15.37
N VAL A 680 -35.32 -45.06 14.15
CA VAL A 680 -35.83 -44.03 13.25
C VAL A 680 -37.30 -44.29 12.88
N ILE A 681 -37.67 -45.52 12.55
CA ILE A 681 -39.04 -45.91 12.25
C ILE A 681 -39.96 -45.63 13.45
N ALA A 682 -39.57 -46.13 14.64
CA ALA A 682 -40.35 -45.91 15.85
C ALA A 682 -40.52 -44.42 16.18
N MET A 683 -39.52 -43.63 15.97
CA MET A 683 -39.55 -42.18 16.18
C MET A 683 -40.49 -41.49 15.16
N GLY A 684 -40.34 -41.81 13.84
CA GLY A 684 -41.20 -41.28 12.79
C GLY A 684 -42.69 -41.52 13.09
N HIS A 685 -43.03 -42.75 13.42
CA HIS A 685 -44.41 -43.11 13.78
C HIS A 685 -44.90 -42.41 15.05
N ALA A 686 -44.05 -42.26 16.07
CA ALA A 686 -44.40 -41.52 17.31
C ALA A 686 -44.67 -40.03 17.04
N LEU A 687 -44.14 -39.49 15.95
CA LEU A 687 -44.37 -38.11 15.49
C LEU A 687 -45.46 -38.02 14.41
N ASN A 688 -46.16 -39.10 14.10
CA ASN A 688 -47.20 -39.23 13.06
C ASN A 688 -46.62 -38.95 11.63
N MET A 689 -45.36 -39.32 11.38
CA MET A 689 -44.72 -39.26 10.06
C MET A 689 -44.69 -40.63 9.42
N ALA A 690 -44.93 -40.70 8.12
CA ALA A 690 -44.63 -41.90 7.35
C ALA A 690 -43.12 -42.09 7.23
N VAL A 691 -42.62 -43.32 7.17
CA VAL A 691 -41.19 -43.58 7.04
C VAL A 691 -40.90 -44.32 5.74
N VAL A 692 -40.00 -43.77 4.93
CA VAL A 692 -39.59 -44.29 3.63
C VAL A 692 -38.14 -44.75 3.68
N GLY A 693 -37.87 -45.99 3.29
CA GLY A 693 -36.51 -46.51 3.14
C GLY A 693 -35.94 -46.21 1.75
N GLU A 694 -34.79 -45.59 1.68
CA GLU A 694 -34.10 -45.24 0.43
C GLU A 694 -32.99 -46.19 0.04
N GLY A 695 -32.62 -46.18 -1.25
CA GLY A 695 -31.49 -46.90 -1.77
C GLY A 695 -31.64 -48.42 -1.70
N VAL A 696 -32.85 -48.94 -1.68
CA VAL A 696 -33.14 -50.40 -1.67
C VAL A 696 -32.63 -51.05 -2.96
N GLU A 697 -31.66 -51.92 -2.87
CA GLU A 697 -31.02 -52.56 -4.02
C GLU A 697 -31.33 -54.11 -4.11
N SER A 698 -31.83 -54.68 -3.02
CA SER A 698 -32.10 -56.13 -2.94
C SER A 698 -33.50 -56.46 -2.34
N ALA A 699 -33.98 -57.67 -2.67
CA ALA A 699 -35.23 -58.21 -2.08
C ALA A 699 -35.10 -58.43 -0.56
N SER A 700 -33.92 -58.73 -0.05
CA SER A 700 -33.64 -58.94 1.38
C SER A 700 -33.75 -57.61 2.16
N GLU A 701 -33.23 -56.51 1.63
CA GLU A 701 -33.38 -55.17 2.19
C GLU A 701 -34.84 -54.74 2.23
N ALA A 702 -35.57 -54.92 1.11
CA ALA A 702 -36.99 -54.60 1.03
C ALA A 702 -37.82 -55.36 2.06
N ALA A 703 -37.58 -56.68 2.17
CA ALA A 703 -38.31 -57.54 3.15
C ALA A 703 -38.01 -57.14 4.59
N LEU A 704 -36.74 -56.82 4.89
CA LEU A 704 -36.34 -56.46 6.27
C LEU A 704 -36.91 -55.06 6.65
N LEU A 705 -36.87 -54.08 5.76
CA LEU A 705 -37.45 -52.75 6.01
C LEU A 705 -38.97 -52.85 6.22
N THR A 706 -39.65 -53.69 5.44
CA THR A 706 -41.10 -53.95 5.61
C THR A 706 -41.38 -54.61 6.98
N GLU A 707 -40.55 -55.58 7.36
CA GLU A 707 -40.68 -56.22 8.70
C GLU A 707 -40.41 -55.25 9.84
N LEU A 708 -39.46 -54.33 9.68
CA LEU A 708 -39.17 -53.31 10.68
C LEU A 708 -40.28 -52.24 10.79
N GLY A 709 -41.23 -52.21 9.84
CA GLY A 709 -42.38 -51.34 9.87
C GLY A 709 -42.26 -50.10 9.00
N CYS A 710 -41.37 -50.06 8.00
CA CYS A 710 -41.28 -48.99 7.04
C CYS A 710 -42.57 -48.89 6.23
N ASP A 711 -43.05 -47.67 5.92
CA ASP A 711 -44.33 -47.45 5.20
C ASP A 711 -44.11 -47.45 3.68
N GLY A 712 -43.01 -46.85 3.22
CA GLY A 712 -42.65 -46.78 1.81
C GLY A 712 -41.24 -47.23 1.53
N LEU A 713 -40.98 -47.63 0.30
CA LEU A 713 -39.65 -48.08 -0.17
C LEU A 713 -39.33 -47.40 -1.50
N GLN A 714 -38.04 -47.04 -1.67
CA GLN A 714 -37.50 -46.49 -2.90
C GLN A 714 -36.09 -47.06 -3.15
N GLY A 715 -35.80 -47.44 -4.39
CA GLY A 715 -34.47 -47.92 -4.75
C GLY A 715 -34.38 -48.63 -6.10
N PHE A 716 -33.19 -49.01 -6.51
CA PHE A 716 -32.94 -49.66 -7.80
C PHE A 716 -33.52 -51.07 -7.88
N TYR A 717 -33.85 -51.66 -6.77
CA TYR A 717 -34.58 -52.91 -6.74
C TYR A 717 -35.97 -52.78 -7.40
N PHE A 718 -36.66 -51.64 -7.21
CA PHE A 718 -37.98 -51.40 -7.81
C PHE A 718 -37.89 -50.74 -9.18
N ALA A 719 -37.18 -49.61 -9.26
CA ALA A 719 -36.99 -48.90 -10.52
C ALA A 719 -35.75 -47.98 -10.43
N ARG A 720 -35.00 -47.86 -11.54
CA ARG A 720 -34.03 -46.79 -11.71
C ARG A 720 -34.76 -45.51 -12.13
N PRO A 721 -34.17 -44.32 -11.84
CA PRO A 721 -34.69 -43.05 -12.37
C PRO A 721 -34.69 -43.07 -13.92
N VAL A 722 -35.87 -42.89 -14.53
CA VAL A 722 -36.02 -42.90 -15.99
C VAL A 722 -36.87 -41.71 -16.45
N PRO A 723 -36.74 -41.26 -17.72
CA PRO A 723 -37.65 -40.30 -18.33
C PRO A 723 -39.12 -40.77 -18.20
N VAL A 724 -40.08 -39.84 -18.28
CA VAL A 724 -41.52 -40.15 -18.14
C VAL A 724 -42.00 -41.19 -19.14
N GLU A 725 -41.48 -41.17 -20.35
CA GLU A 725 -41.85 -42.08 -21.44
C GLU A 725 -41.44 -43.53 -21.16
N GLN A 726 -40.41 -43.72 -20.32
CA GLN A 726 -39.89 -45.03 -19.93
C GLN A 726 -40.38 -45.55 -18.61
N LEU A 727 -41.16 -44.71 -17.88
CA LEU A 727 -41.70 -45.09 -16.57
C LEU A 727 -42.85 -46.06 -16.76
N ILE A 728 -42.63 -47.32 -16.38
CA ILE A 728 -43.66 -48.37 -16.45
C ILE A 728 -44.54 -48.26 -15.20
N LEU A 729 -45.73 -47.73 -15.36
CA LEU A 729 -46.73 -47.66 -14.28
C LEU A 729 -47.70 -48.81 -14.45
N PRO A 730 -48.05 -49.59 -13.39
CA PRO A 730 -49.07 -50.57 -13.46
C PRO A 730 -50.41 -49.85 -13.74
N LEU A 731 -51.11 -50.31 -14.79
CA LEU A 731 -52.46 -49.81 -15.10
C LEU A 731 -53.37 -49.97 -13.84
N PRO A 732 -54.21 -48.99 -13.53
CA PRO A 732 -55.15 -49.13 -12.42
C PRO A 732 -56.02 -50.34 -12.72
N VAL A 733 -56.00 -51.34 -11.82
CA VAL A 733 -56.93 -52.43 -11.84
C VAL A 733 -58.32 -51.78 -11.66
N PRO A 734 -59.28 -51.96 -12.61
CA PRO A 734 -60.64 -51.41 -12.42
C PRO A 734 -61.19 -51.98 -11.12
N LEU A 735 -61.52 -51.15 -10.15
CA LEU A 735 -62.27 -51.54 -8.96
C LEU A 735 -63.52 -52.26 -9.47
N ALA A 736 -63.55 -53.58 -9.33
CA ALA A 736 -64.79 -54.36 -9.58
C ALA A 736 -65.88 -53.72 -8.73
N ARG A 737 -66.85 -53.12 -9.40
CA ARG A 737 -68.08 -52.65 -8.72
C ARG A 737 -68.66 -53.82 -7.93
N ALA A 738 -68.57 -53.76 -6.60
CA ALA A 738 -69.27 -54.63 -5.74
C ALA A 738 -70.79 -54.41 -6.06
N ALA A 739 -71.36 -55.45 -6.57
CA ALA A 739 -72.80 -55.54 -6.89
C ALA A 739 -73.62 -55.57 -5.57
#